data_b7976634debab72981048773fd57c36c
#
_entry.id   b7976634debab72981048773fd57c36c
#
_cell.length_a   1.000
_cell.length_b   1.000
_cell.length_c   1.000
_cell.angle_alpha   90.00
_cell.angle_beta   90.00
_cell.angle_gamma   90.00
#
_symmetry.space_group_name_H-M   'P 1'
#
loop_
_entity.id
_entity.type
_entity.pdbx_description
1 polymer ?
#
loop_
_entity_poly.entity_id
_entity_poly.type
_entity_poly.pdbx_seq_one_letter_code
_entity_poly.pdbx_strand_id
1 'polypeptide(L)'
;MKKLILAPVLAAVLISTVSAQTTMNVRDADIRAFIADAARVTGRTFIIDARVQGKVTVVTDRPLSRSEYFEVFLSTLRANGLVAVPTSNGAFRIQPSDNSASQPSRIGSAGAARNSLVTEIVRLRAIDAASAVDTVRALVSAQGSVTANRGGNSVVIVDFADNVRRVREVLRRIDTDNNATRVIALKNAGAREIATALQALIGSGGQGATPANGQSVSVVAIVGSNSVALRGDPASVARLAAVAEDLDRRAKNGTEIKVVFLENADAEQLLPVLQQLVGQTPSQPTQSNSLSRSNFGGTGNNDSQTSNTPAPMQQAAPAAVSGGTGQPAIVAEGGRTAAVVTRFTGANAIVIAAPAEVQRQLAEVVRQLDTRREQVLVEAIVAEVSDATASKLGVQFLLAGLPGSGVPTFATAYSNSAPNLLTIAGAIGARELATSTTTVNGTTTVTTNGSAVGDSLAQSALNSILGASGGFGGGAFNIGKDAIFGTIISAVKSDTTSNLLQAPSLTTLDNQPARILVGQEIPITTGQALSTNFDNAFRTVQRENVGIQLEVRPQVNSSGAIKLFLHQQVSSIAGPVSSDNSDLILNKREVETTLTVDDGQIAIIGGLLSDDERRTIEKVPFLGDLPGIGALFRSKAKQRTKTNLMIFIRPTVLRTPEDSRKVTERRYGYLRLQQAGQNPDAEPSIDQLVRDYMGAAAPLPPAGQDGSIEDPRVAVPVMRNSTKIIRPKDK
;
A
#
# COMPACT_ATOMS: atom_id res chain seq x y z
N MET A 1 51.63 13.25 79.39
CA MET A 1 51.77 12.80 80.79
C MET A 1 52.43 11.42 80.72
N LYS A 2 53.70 11.36 81.12
CA LYS A 2 54.19 10.56 82.28
C LYS A 2 53.80 9.10 82.23
N LYS A 3 54.67 8.12 82.34
CA LYS A 3 55.96 7.83 82.99
C LYS A 3 56.46 6.51 82.45
N LEU A 4 57.65 6.23 82.01
CA LEU A 4 58.88 5.96 82.80
C LEU A 4 58.84 4.64 83.59
N ILE A 5 59.93 3.84 83.45
CA ILE A 5 60.50 2.85 84.41
C ILE A 5 60.31 1.40 83.91
N LEU A 6 61.25 0.50 83.80
CA LEU A 6 62.68 0.39 84.28
C LEU A 6 63.19 -0.97 83.74
N ALA A 7 64.40 -1.11 83.37
CA ALA A 7 65.13 -2.32 83.12
C ALA A 7 65.26 -3.21 84.37
N PRO A 8 65.56 -4.51 84.27
CA PRO A 8 66.96 -4.91 84.53
C PRO A 8 67.51 -6.00 83.57
N VAL A 9 68.75 -5.83 83.30
CA VAL A 9 69.87 -6.70 83.01
C VAL A 9 69.74 -8.10 83.66
N LEU A 10 69.90 -9.15 82.81
CA LEU A 10 70.49 -10.40 83.28
C LEU A 10 71.34 -11.02 82.15
N ALA A 11 72.62 -11.11 82.46
CA ALA A 11 73.63 -11.76 81.70
C ALA A 11 73.33 -13.25 81.51
N ALA A 12 73.38 -13.75 80.31
CA ALA A 12 73.43 -15.21 80.06
C ALA A 12 74.55 -15.52 79.03
N VAL A 13 75.50 -16.09 79.54
CA VAL A 13 76.68 -16.84 79.10
C VAL A 13 76.58 -17.29 77.61
N LEU A 14 77.51 -16.73 76.82
CA LEU A 14 77.91 -17.20 75.49
C LEU A 14 78.58 -18.57 75.59
N ILE A 15 77.81 -19.64 75.20
CA ILE A 15 78.43 -20.91 74.78
C ILE A 15 78.70 -20.79 73.28
N SER A 16 79.87 -20.41 72.93
CA SER A 16 80.39 -20.48 71.56
C SER A 16 80.51 -21.97 71.17
N THR A 17 79.59 -22.46 70.35
CA THR A 17 79.78 -23.73 69.64
C THR A 17 80.88 -23.50 68.59
N VAL A 18 82.03 -23.97 68.82
CA VAL A 18 83.08 -24.08 67.78
C VAL A 18 82.61 -24.92 66.65
N SER A 19 82.09 -24.32 65.56
CA SER A 19 81.81 -24.96 64.28
C SER A 19 83.18 -25.43 63.74
N ALA A 20 83.35 -26.75 63.67
CA ALA A 20 84.51 -27.33 63.03
C ALA A 20 84.49 -26.92 61.53
N GLN A 21 85.37 -25.98 61.19
CA GLN A 21 85.63 -25.53 59.83
C GLN A 21 86.64 -26.47 59.19
N THR A 22 86.29 -27.04 58.01
CA THR A 22 87.12 -28.01 57.29
C THR A 22 87.48 -27.44 55.94
N THR A 23 88.73 -27.42 55.51
CA THR A 23 89.22 -27.07 54.22
C THR A 23 89.02 -28.25 53.29
N MET A 24 88.44 -28.04 52.08
CA MET A 24 88.27 -29.12 51.06
C MET A 24 89.34 -28.94 49.98
N ASN A 25 90.31 -29.88 49.97
CA ASN A 25 91.31 -29.92 48.92
C ASN A 25 91.43 -31.38 48.43
N VAL A 26 90.66 -31.65 47.38
CA VAL A 26 90.56 -32.95 46.72
C VAL A 26 91.02 -32.83 45.28
N ARG A 27 92.04 -33.54 44.91
CA ARG A 27 92.57 -33.50 43.50
C ARG A 27 92.58 -34.95 42.93
N ASP A 28 91.89 -35.07 41.77
CA ASP A 28 91.85 -36.31 40.99
C ASP A 28 91.35 -37.54 41.81
N ALA A 29 90.47 -37.31 42.79
CA ALA A 29 89.97 -38.37 43.64
C ALA A 29 88.75 -39.03 43.02
N ASP A 30 88.59 -40.36 43.29
CA ASP A 30 87.39 -41.09 42.89
C ASP A 30 86.13 -40.44 43.57
N ILE A 31 85.11 -40.23 42.80
CA ILE A 31 83.87 -39.57 43.22
C ILE A 31 83.22 -40.34 44.40
N ARG A 32 83.38 -41.65 44.49
CA ARG A 32 82.84 -42.45 45.60
C ARG A 32 83.58 -42.18 46.90
N ALA A 33 84.93 -42.00 46.79
CA ALA A 33 85.73 -41.60 47.94
C ALA A 33 85.38 -40.19 48.39
N PHE A 34 85.12 -39.27 47.46
CA PHE A 34 84.67 -37.90 47.74
C PHE A 34 83.26 -37.89 48.42
N ILE A 35 82.35 -38.76 48.02
CA ILE A 35 81.02 -38.88 48.67
C ILE A 35 81.17 -39.43 50.09
N ALA A 36 82.11 -40.42 50.33
CA ALA A 36 82.36 -40.96 51.66
C ALA A 36 82.95 -39.89 52.62
N ASP A 37 83.86 -39.03 52.11
CA ASP A 37 84.39 -37.92 52.88
C ASP A 37 83.32 -36.87 53.19
N ALA A 38 82.46 -36.53 52.22
CA ALA A 38 81.33 -35.63 52.44
C ALA A 38 80.34 -36.19 53.47
N ALA A 39 80.16 -37.51 53.56
CA ALA A 39 79.32 -38.14 54.56
C ALA A 39 79.88 -37.91 55.97
N ARG A 40 81.16 -38.07 56.13
CA ARG A 40 81.86 -37.87 57.39
C ARG A 40 81.82 -36.44 57.90
N VAL A 41 82.07 -35.47 56.96
CA VAL A 41 82.13 -34.04 57.31
C VAL A 41 80.76 -33.45 57.55
N THR A 42 79.76 -33.78 56.75
CA THR A 42 78.42 -33.21 56.86
C THR A 42 77.53 -33.98 57.87
N GLY A 43 77.93 -35.22 58.26
CA GLY A 43 77.14 -36.08 59.11
C GLY A 43 75.85 -36.63 58.44
N ARG A 44 75.84 -36.63 57.10
CA ARG A 44 74.68 -37.11 56.32
C ARG A 44 74.93 -38.45 55.71
N THR A 45 73.88 -39.28 55.59
CA THR A 45 73.94 -40.58 54.94
C THR A 45 73.69 -40.47 53.45
N PHE A 46 74.61 -41.00 52.63
CA PHE A 46 74.50 -41.04 51.17
C PHE A 46 74.38 -42.51 50.70
N ILE A 47 73.44 -42.74 49.82
CA ILE A 47 73.25 -44.01 49.11
C ILE A 47 73.76 -43.78 47.66
N ILE A 48 74.76 -44.56 47.24
CA ILE A 48 75.43 -44.38 45.98
C ILE A 48 74.89 -45.37 44.97
N ASP A 49 74.35 -44.92 43.83
CA ASP A 49 73.91 -45.79 42.72
C ASP A 49 75.16 -46.45 42.10
N ALA A 50 75.07 -47.69 41.61
CA ALA A 50 76.12 -48.44 40.98
C ALA A 50 76.74 -47.73 39.74
N ARG A 51 75.99 -46.92 39.07
CA ARG A 51 76.37 -46.13 37.88
C ARG A 51 77.19 -44.88 38.15
N VAL A 52 77.37 -44.51 39.43
CA VAL A 52 78.13 -43.36 39.83
C VAL A 52 79.65 -43.63 39.69
N GLN A 53 80.27 -43.03 38.72
CA GLN A 53 81.72 -43.16 38.42
C GLN A 53 82.22 -41.79 37.96
N GLY A 54 83.51 -41.48 38.22
CA GLY A 54 84.15 -40.23 37.78
C GLY A 54 85.25 -39.78 38.74
N LYS A 55 86.02 -38.80 38.30
CA LYS A 55 87.09 -38.17 39.08
C LYS A 55 86.70 -36.74 39.40
N VAL A 56 87.02 -36.31 40.62
CA VAL A 56 86.64 -34.99 41.15
C VAL A 56 87.89 -34.25 41.61
N THR A 57 87.96 -32.97 41.22
CA THR A 57 88.94 -32.01 41.72
C THR A 57 88.22 -30.83 42.29
N VAL A 58 88.34 -30.60 43.59
CA VAL A 58 87.77 -29.44 44.29
C VAL A 58 88.82 -28.83 45.20
N VAL A 59 89.07 -27.58 45.06
CA VAL A 59 90.01 -26.82 45.86
C VAL A 59 89.26 -25.63 46.44
N THR A 60 89.32 -25.45 47.79
CA THR A 60 88.75 -24.29 48.44
C THR A 60 89.84 -23.49 49.18
N ASP A 61 89.82 -22.17 49.01
CA ASP A 61 90.80 -21.27 49.57
C ASP A 61 90.56 -20.92 51.06
N ARG A 62 89.36 -21.21 51.57
CA ARG A 62 88.97 -20.92 52.94
C ARG A 62 88.32 -22.15 53.60
N PRO A 63 88.36 -22.24 54.91
CA PRO A 63 87.64 -23.26 55.67
C PRO A 63 86.10 -23.06 55.50
N LEU A 64 85.41 -24.12 55.22
CA LEU A 64 83.96 -24.15 54.96
C LEU A 64 83.17 -24.60 56.20
N SER A 65 82.06 -23.94 56.46
CA SER A 65 81.04 -24.49 57.41
C SER A 65 80.41 -25.77 56.86
N ARG A 66 79.82 -26.57 57.71
CA ARG A 66 79.15 -27.84 57.28
C ARG A 66 78.10 -27.61 56.18
N SER A 67 77.40 -26.45 56.25
CA SER A 67 76.38 -26.09 55.23
C SER A 67 77.03 -25.67 53.91
N GLU A 68 78.09 -24.85 53.98
CA GLU A 68 78.82 -24.48 52.76
C GLU A 68 79.53 -25.69 52.14
N TYR A 69 80.11 -26.56 52.94
CA TYR A 69 80.70 -27.83 52.47
C TYR A 69 79.64 -28.63 51.71
N PHE A 70 78.40 -28.75 52.21
CA PHE A 70 77.32 -29.47 51.55
C PHE A 70 76.90 -28.79 50.22
N GLU A 71 76.89 -27.43 50.17
CA GLU A 71 76.57 -26.72 48.91
C GLU A 71 77.69 -26.94 47.87
N VAL A 72 78.97 -26.87 48.23
CA VAL A 72 80.07 -27.16 47.34
C VAL A 72 80.05 -28.62 46.88
N PHE A 73 79.75 -29.57 47.80
CA PHE A 73 79.53 -30.98 47.47
C PHE A 73 78.41 -31.18 46.43
N LEU A 74 77.25 -30.58 46.63
CA LEU A 74 76.16 -30.65 45.66
C LEU A 74 76.52 -29.97 44.32
N SER A 75 77.26 -28.87 44.35
CA SER A 75 77.72 -28.22 43.13
C SER A 75 78.70 -29.12 42.35
N THR A 76 79.60 -29.78 43.06
CA THR A 76 80.53 -30.73 42.46
C THR A 76 79.86 -31.97 41.86
N LEU A 77 78.87 -32.50 42.53
CA LEU A 77 78.01 -33.57 41.99
C LEU A 77 77.33 -33.15 40.71
N ARG A 78 76.74 -31.92 40.74
CA ARG A 78 76.06 -31.34 39.57
C ARG A 78 77.04 -31.17 38.37
N ALA A 79 78.24 -30.67 38.62
CA ALA A 79 79.26 -30.51 37.60
C ALA A 79 79.70 -31.85 36.97
N ASN A 80 79.58 -32.95 37.71
CA ASN A 80 79.88 -34.32 37.21
C ASN A 80 78.63 -35.07 36.73
N GLY A 81 77.52 -34.35 36.46
CA GLY A 81 76.30 -34.98 35.94
C GLY A 81 75.58 -35.88 36.95
N LEU A 82 75.81 -35.66 38.23
CA LEU A 82 75.17 -36.42 39.36
C LEU A 82 74.22 -35.52 40.14
N VAL A 83 73.21 -36.14 40.69
CA VAL A 83 72.23 -35.45 41.55
C VAL A 83 72.03 -36.22 42.86
N ALA A 84 71.92 -35.48 43.97
CA ALA A 84 71.59 -36.02 45.27
C ALA A 84 70.07 -35.82 45.52
N VAL A 85 69.33 -36.90 45.48
CA VAL A 85 67.89 -36.89 45.68
C VAL A 85 67.56 -37.24 47.12
N PRO A 86 66.86 -36.42 47.91
CA PRO A 86 66.51 -36.78 49.28
C PRO A 86 65.53 -37.95 49.32
N THR A 87 65.77 -38.87 50.23
CA THR A 87 64.86 -39.97 50.51
C THR A 87 64.09 -39.70 51.79
N SER A 88 62.96 -40.37 51.94
CA SER A 88 62.06 -40.17 53.13
C SER A 88 62.76 -40.43 54.50
N ASN A 89 63.87 -41.18 54.54
CA ASN A 89 64.61 -41.49 55.76
C ASN A 89 65.71 -40.42 56.07
N GLY A 90 65.70 -39.27 55.41
CA GLY A 90 66.74 -38.28 55.65
C GLY A 90 68.07 -38.54 54.97
N ALA A 91 68.26 -39.63 54.27
CA ALA A 91 69.43 -39.94 53.44
C ALA A 91 69.30 -39.30 52.07
N PHE A 92 70.43 -39.14 51.38
CA PHE A 92 70.50 -38.67 49.99
C PHE A 92 70.94 -39.80 49.08
N ARG A 93 70.15 -40.09 48.03
CA ARG A 93 70.57 -41.01 46.98
C ARG A 93 71.31 -40.21 45.90
N ILE A 94 72.55 -40.64 45.63
CA ILE A 94 73.39 -40.04 44.58
C ILE A 94 73.24 -40.94 43.33
N GLN A 95 72.83 -40.38 42.23
CA GLN A 95 72.56 -41.06 40.96
C GLN A 95 72.90 -40.14 39.79
N PRO A 96 73.07 -40.68 38.57
CA PRO A 96 73.17 -39.85 37.39
C PRO A 96 71.97 -38.91 37.21
N SER A 97 72.21 -37.74 36.69
CA SER A 97 71.18 -36.71 36.55
C SER A 97 70.11 -37.03 35.46
N ASP A 98 70.35 -38.10 34.64
CA ASP A 98 69.38 -38.58 33.64
C ASP A 98 68.08 -39.01 34.35
N ASN A 99 66.93 -38.46 33.87
CA ASN A 99 65.60 -38.68 34.43
C ASN A 99 65.42 -38.16 35.92
N SER A 100 66.21 -37.21 36.36
CA SER A 100 66.11 -36.69 37.73
C SER A 100 64.79 -35.96 37.96
N ALA A 101 64.18 -35.33 36.94
CA ALA A 101 62.89 -34.65 36.99
C ALA A 101 61.71 -35.57 37.37
N SER A 102 61.82 -36.90 37.12
CA SER A 102 60.79 -37.87 37.48
C SER A 102 60.94 -38.48 38.89
N GLN A 103 61.99 -38.09 39.61
CA GLN A 103 62.25 -38.60 40.94
C GLN A 103 61.57 -37.74 42.01
N PRO A 104 61.24 -38.35 43.18
CA PRO A 104 60.69 -37.61 44.29
C PRO A 104 61.65 -36.49 44.74
N SER A 105 61.21 -35.24 44.57
CA SER A 105 61.99 -34.07 44.99
C SER A 105 61.18 -33.28 46.04
N ARG A 106 61.94 -32.44 46.79
CA ARG A 106 61.33 -31.59 47.80
C ARG A 106 60.36 -30.61 47.10
N ILE A 107 59.17 -30.45 47.64
CA ILE A 107 58.21 -29.45 47.16
C ILE A 107 58.55 -28.09 47.80
N GLY A 108 58.74 -27.09 46.93
CA GLY A 108 59.09 -25.71 47.28
C GLY A 108 60.58 -25.44 47.32
N SER A 109 61.02 -24.30 46.79
CA SER A 109 62.43 -23.84 46.74
C SER A 109 62.85 -23.07 47.97
N ALA A 110 61.95 -22.78 48.93
CA ALA A 110 62.25 -22.04 50.16
C ALA A 110 63.10 -22.89 51.10
N GLY A 111 64.29 -22.37 51.48
CA GLY A 111 65.22 -23.07 52.38
C GLY A 111 65.89 -24.33 51.78
N ALA A 112 65.77 -24.51 50.47
CA ALA A 112 66.50 -25.59 49.78
C ALA A 112 67.91 -25.12 49.37
N ALA A 113 68.91 -26.06 49.45
CA ALA A 113 70.26 -25.81 48.98
C ALA A 113 70.22 -25.47 47.48
N ARG A 114 71.07 -24.56 47.04
CA ARG A 114 71.00 -23.98 45.66
C ARG A 114 71.07 -25.02 44.58
N ASN A 115 71.89 -26.01 44.80
CA ASN A 115 72.13 -27.13 43.87
C ASN A 115 71.27 -28.37 44.13
N SER A 116 70.22 -28.28 44.98
CA SER A 116 69.28 -29.40 45.20
C SER A 116 68.13 -29.35 44.17
N LEU A 117 67.64 -30.50 43.73
CA LEU A 117 66.49 -30.64 42.91
C LEU A 117 65.22 -30.37 43.71
N VAL A 118 64.35 -29.48 43.19
CA VAL A 118 63.09 -29.14 43.88
C VAL A 118 61.96 -29.09 42.84
N THR A 119 60.74 -29.38 43.32
CA THR A 119 59.49 -29.17 42.55
C THR A 119 58.81 -27.94 43.10
N GLU A 120 58.52 -26.97 42.25
CA GLU A 120 57.75 -25.80 42.61
C GLU A 120 56.50 -25.66 41.76
N ILE A 121 55.36 -25.29 42.36
CA ILE A 121 54.12 -25.04 41.71
C ILE A 121 53.84 -23.52 41.72
N VAL A 122 53.88 -22.87 40.58
CA VAL A 122 53.63 -21.44 40.43
C VAL A 122 52.25 -21.25 39.85
N ARG A 123 51.33 -20.62 40.59
CA ARG A 123 49.99 -20.25 40.08
C ARG A 123 50.09 -18.95 39.35
N LEU A 124 49.49 -18.94 38.16
CA LEU A 124 49.44 -17.75 37.30
C LEU A 124 48.06 -17.12 37.39
N ARG A 125 48.02 -15.78 37.23
CA ARG A 125 46.79 -14.95 37.31
C ARG A 125 46.37 -14.37 35.97
N ALA A 126 47.34 -13.88 35.21
CA ALA A 126 47.10 -13.12 33.98
C ALA A 126 47.41 -13.91 32.69
N ILE A 127 48.43 -14.77 32.78
CA ILE A 127 48.87 -15.57 31.62
C ILE A 127 48.36 -17.01 31.71
N ASP A 128 47.99 -17.62 30.58
CA ASP A 128 47.69 -19.03 30.51
C ASP A 128 48.95 -19.90 30.77
N ALA A 129 48.75 -20.96 31.55
CA ALA A 129 49.82 -21.85 31.95
C ALA A 129 50.56 -22.50 30.75
N ALA A 130 49.90 -22.80 29.63
CA ALA A 130 50.54 -23.37 28.46
C ALA A 130 51.49 -22.34 27.77
N SER A 131 51.04 -21.12 27.63
CA SER A 131 51.85 -20.01 27.05
C SER A 131 53.04 -19.66 27.97
N ALA A 132 52.84 -19.76 29.27
CA ALA A 132 53.92 -19.53 30.24
C ALA A 132 55.00 -20.63 30.17
N VAL A 133 54.59 -21.90 29.98
CA VAL A 133 55.52 -23.01 29.80
C VAL A 133 56.37 -22.84 28.53
N ASP A 134 55.82 -22.40 27.41
CA ASP A 134 56.56 -22.16 26.19
C ASP A 134 57.61 -21.08 26.38
N THR A 135 57.30 -20.03 27.17
CA THR A 135 58.22 -18.94 27.49
C THR A 135 59.35 -19.38 28.40
N VAL A 136 59.08 -20.19 29.42
CA VAL A 136 60.09 -20.56 30.43
C VAL A 136 60.86 -21.84 30.09
N ARG A 137 60.38 -22.62 29.10
CA ARG A 137 61.04 -23.85 28.67
C ARG A 137 62.53 -23.67 28.35
N ALA A 138 62.88 -22.56 27.68
CA ALA A 138 64.28 -22.23 27.35
C ALA A 138 65.13 -21.90 28.58
N LEU A 139 64.52 -21.60 29.74
CA LEU A 139 65.21 -21.25 30.99
C LEU A 139 65.39 -22.43 31.91
N VAL A 140 64.71 -23.52 31.69
CA VAL A 140 64.79 -24.76 32.50
C VAL A 140 66.06 -25.54 32.06
N SER A 141 66.75 -26.13 33.08
CA SER A 141 67.95 -26.92 32.80
C SER A 141 67.66 -28.16 31.97
N ALA A 142 68.66 -28.76 31.32
CA ALA A 142 68.51 -29.98 30.52
C ALA A 142 67.98 -31.17 31.35
N GLN A 143 68.19 -31.17 32.67
CA GLN A 143 67.74 -32.17 33.62
C GLN A 143 66.42 -31.85 34.29
N GLY A 144 65.93 -30.58 34.04
CA GLY A 144 64.65 -30.12 34.62
C GLY A 144 63.48 -30.45 33.72
N SER A 145 62.26 -30.25 34.25
CA SER A 145 61.01 -30.36 33.50
C SER A 145 60.05 -29.24 33.88
N VAL A 146 59.29 -28.75 32.90
CA VAL A 146 58.25 -27.82 33.13
C VAL A 146 56.95 -28.31 32.47
N THR A 147 55.87 -28.32 33.19
CA THR A 147 54.55 -28.79 32.73
C THR A 147 53.46 -27.81 33.11
N ALA A 148 52.47 -27.64 32.24
CA ALA A 148 51.30 -26.78 32.49
C ALA A 148 50.16 -27.64 33.12
N ASN A 149 49.62 -27.18 34.23
CA ASN A 149 48.38 -27.65 34.78
C ASN A 149 47.25 -26.66 34.34
N ARG A 150 46.54 -26.98 33.30
CA ARG A 150 45.47 -26.14 32.73
C ARG A 150 44.31 -25.97 33.68
N GLY A 151 43.95 -27.03 34.47
CA GLY A 151 42.79 -26.95 35.37
C GLY A 151 42.98 -25.96 36.53
N GLY A 152 44.20 -25.72 36.96
CA GLY A 152 44.51 -24.80 38.04
C GLY A 152 45.29 -23.55 37.58
N ASN A 153 45.43 -23.32 36.30
CA ASN A 153 46.30 -22.26 35.71
C ASN A 153 47.62 -22.14 36.44
N SER A 154 48.35 -23.24 36.58
CA SER A 154 49.61 -23.29 37.30
C SER A 154 50.67 -24.05 36.49
N VAL A 155 51.90 -23.65 36.68
CA VAL A 155 53.07 -24.24 36.08
C VAL A 155 53.82 -25.06 37.15
N VAL A 156 54.06 -26.33 36.88
CA VAL A 156 54.86 -27.20 37.73
C VAL A 156 56.25 -27.24 37.12
N ILE A 157 57.25 -26.79 37.93
CA ILE A 157 58.64 -26.70 37.55
C ILE A 157 59.41 -27.67 38.42
N VAL A 158 60.15 -28.59 37.84
CA VAL A 158 61.11 -29.46 38.51
C VAL A 158 62.49 -29.13 37.99
N ASP A 159 63.30 -28.48 38.85
CA ASP A 159 64.65 -28.08 38.47
C ASP A 159 65.50 -27.82 39.74
N PHE A 160 66.75 -27.41 39.58
CA PHE A 160 67.58 -27.00 40.70
C PHE A 160 67.04 -25.73 41.37
N ALA A 161 67.14 -25.64 42.66
CA ALA A 161 66.50 -24.56 43.45
C ALA A 161 66.93 -23.16 43.06
N ASP A 162 68.17 -22.97 42.60
CA ASP A 162 68.65 -21.68 42.07
C ASP A 162 67.93 -21.32 40.77
N ASN A 163 67.72 -22.26 39.86
CA ASN A 163 67.08 -22.03 38.59
C ASN A 163 65.57 -21.86 38.76
N VAL A 164 64.93 -22.64 39.60
CA VAL A 164 63.49 -22.52 39.95
C VAL A 164 63.21 -21.10 40.52
N ARG A 165 64.06 -20.54 41.36
CA ARG A 165 63.92 -19.17 41.86
C ARG A 165 63.98 -18.14 40.73
N ARG A 166 64.90 -18.34 39.80
CA ARG A 166 65.02 -17.47 38.62
C ARG A 166 63.80 -17.56 37.72
N VAL A 167 63.32 -18.76 37.41
CA VAL A 167 62.14 -18.99 36.59
C VAL A 167 60.89 -18.38 37.25
N ARG A 168 60.75 -18.54 38.57
CA ARG A 168 59.62 -17.97 39.30
C ARG A 168 59.65 -16.42 39.25
N GLU A 169 60.80 -15.78 39.33
CA GLU A 169 60.89 -14.33 39.20
C GLU A 169 60.55 -13.84 37.81
N VAL A 170 60.97 -14.58 36.78
CA VAL A 170 60.54 -14.30 35.38
C VAL A 170 59.02 -14.45 35.23
N LEU A 171 58.47 -15.54 35.71
CA LEU A 171 57.02 -15.75 35.65
C LEU A 171 56.24 -14.67 36.40
N ARG A 172 56.72 -14.20 37.54
CA ARG A 172 56.07 -13.12 38.30
C ARG A 172 56.11 -11.81 37.53
N ARG A 173 57.12 -11.51 36.74
CA ARG A 173 57.24 -10.30 35.92
C ARG A 173 56.36 -10.38 34.66
N ILE A 174 56.15 -11.54 34.13
CA ILE A 174 55.34 -11.75 32.94
C ILE A 174 53.87 -11.86 33.33
N ASP A 175 53.55 -12.45 34.52
CA ASP A 175 52.19 -12.63 35.03
C ASP A 175 51.59 -11.32 35.63
N THR A 176 51.72 -10.21 34.89
CA THR A 176 51.08 -8.94 35.21
C THR A 176 49.88 -8.73 34.30
N ASP A 177 48.67 -8.48 34.87
CA ASP A 177 47.48 -8.15 34.10
C ASP A 177 47.63 -6.71 33.55
N ASN A 178 48.12 -6.63 32.33
CA ASN A 178 48.22 -5.36 31.57
C ASN A 178 46.93 -5.01 30.84
N ASN A 179 45.84 -5.79 31.02
CA ASN A 179 44.59 -5.52 30.35
C ASN A 179 43.88 -4.32 30.93
N ALA A 180 43.74 -3.27 30.13
CA ALA A 180 42.91 -2.12 30.46
C ALA A 180 41.44 -2.44 30.16
N THR A 181 40.53 -2.06 31.05
CA THR A 181 39.11 -2.05 30.79
C THR A 181 38.63 -0.61 30.75
N ARG A 182 38.00 -0.19 29.67
CA ARG A 182 37.39 1.12 29.49
C ARG A 182 35.92 0.98 29.10
N VAL A 183 35.04 1.65 29.82
CA VAL A 183 33.62 1.75 29.49
C VAL A 183 33.36 3.15 28.94
N ILE A 184 32.76 3.22 27.77
CA ILE A 184 32.44 4.46 27.06
C ILE A 184 30.94 4.58 27.03
N ALA A 185 30.39 5.63 27.64
CA ALA A 185 28.96 5.95 27.52
C ALA A 185 28.75 6.73 26.23
N LEU A 186 27.84 6.21 25.41
CA LEU A 186 27.47 6.78 24.11
C LEU A 186 26.28 7.73 24.31
N LYS A 187 26.31 8.85 23.58
CA LYS A 187 25.27 9.89 23.66
C LYS A 187 24.33 9.88 22.46
N ASN A 188 24.85 9.54 21.29
CA ASN A 188 24.14 9.70 20.01
C ASN A 188 23.92 8.37 19.30
N ALA A 189 24.84 7.41 19.42
CA ALA A 189 24.76 6.10 18.77
C ALA A 189 24.26 5.00 19.70
N GLY A 190 23.70 3.95 19.13
CA GLY A 190 23.32 2.75 19.89
C GLY A 190 24.54 1.90 20.24
N ALA A 191 24.65 1.45 21.53
CA ALA A 191 25.77 0.65 22.00
C ALA A 191 25.97 -0.65 21.18
N ARG A 192 24.91 -1.27 20.72
CA ARG A 192 24.99 -2.48 19.87
C ARG A 192 25.59 -2.19 18.51
N GLU A 193 25.23 -1.08 17.91
CA GLU A 193 25.69 -0.68 16.58
C GLU A 193 27.20 -0.37 16.61
N ILE A 194 27.64 0.44 17.56
CA ILE A 194 29.06 0.77 17.76
C ILE A 194 29.86 -0.49 18.08
N ALA A 195 29.33 -1.39 18.94
CA ALA A 195 30.02 -2.63 19.25
C ALA A 195 30.21 -3.53 18.01
N THR A 196 29.17 -3.63 17.16
CA THR A 196 29.24 -4.40 15.91
C THR A 196 30.25 -3.78 14.92
N ALA A 197 30.28 -2.46 14.79
CA ALA A 197 31.24 -1.75 13.94
C ALA A 197 32.68 -1.95 14.43
N LEU A 198 32.91 -1.86 15.74
CA LEU A 198 34.23 -2.11 16.33
C LEU A 198 34.65 -3.59 16.20
N GLN A 199 33.73 -4.54 16.34
CA GLN A 199 34.00 -5.97 16.13
C GLN A 199 34.37 -6.25 14.67
N ALA A 200 33.68 -5.65 13.72
CA ALA A 200 34.01 -5.73 12.30
C ALA A 200 35.40 -5.16 12.00
N LEU A 201 35.75 -4.05 12.63
CA LEU A 201 37.09 -3.43 12.50
C LEU A 201 38.20 -4.33 13.06
N ILE A 202 37.94 -5.04 14.15
CA ILE A 202 38.86 -6.02 14.73
C ILE A 202 38.95 -7.26 13.86
N GLY A 203 37.82 -7.73 13.29
CA GLY A 203 37.74 -8.93 12.43
C GLY A 203 38.25 -8.74 11.02
N SER A 204 38.30 -7.50 10.50
CA SER A 204 38.74 -7.18 9.13
C SER A 204 40.27 -7.05 8.94
N GLY A 205 41.03 -7.25 10.01
CA GLY A 205 42.47 -7.33 9.94
C GLY A 205 42.98 -8.61 9.24
N GLY A 206 42.81 -8.68 7.90
CA GLY A 206 43.47 -9.63 6.99
C GLY A 206 43.08 -11.10 7.15
N GLN A 207 42.38 -11.65 6.16
CA GLN A 207 42.34 -13.11 5.93
C GLN A 207 43.79 -13.62 5.77
N GLY A 208 44.35 -14.29 6.79
CA GLY A 208 45.60 -14.99 6.70
C GLY A 208 46.61 -14.75 7.80
N ALA A 209 46.42 -13.83 8.71
CA ALA A 209 47.29 -13.67 9.88
C ALA A 209 46.58 -14.28 11.11
N THR A 210 46.99 -15.49 11.50
CA THR A 210 46.86 -15.91 12.89
C THR A 210 47.42 -14.81 13.77
N PRO A 211 46.72 -14.30 14.79
CA PRO A 211 47.25 -13.26 15.66
C PRO A 211 48.46 -13.83 16.37
N ALA A 212 49.63 -13.38 15.95
CA ALA A 212 50.92 -13.86 16.44
C ALA A 212 51.17 -13.50 17.92
N ASN A 213 50.31 -12.78 18.57
CA ASN A 213 50.38 -12.53 20.03
C ASN A 213 48.94 -12.38 20.54
N GLY A 214 48.40 -13.34 21.25
CA GLY A 214 47.16 -13.53 21.95
C GLY A 214 46.46 -12.33 22.63
N GLN A 215 46.51 -11.13 22.07
CA GLN A 215 45.91 -9.90 22.59
C GLN A 215 44.66 -9.53 21.78
N SER A 216 43.61 -10.33 21.95
CA SER A 216 42.28 -9.99 21.43
C SER A 216 41.63 -8.94 22.34
N VAL A 217 41.28 -7.78 21.76
CA VAL A 217 40.42 -6.82 22.44
C VAL A 217 39.00 -7.36 22.42
N SER A 218 38.39 -7.48 23.59
CA SER A 218 36.98 -7.85 23.74
C SER A 218 36.12 -6.59 23.75
N VAL A 219 35.09 -6.57 22.90
CA VAL A 219 34.11 -5.47 22.78
C VAL A 219 32.75 -6.00 23.18
N VAL A 220 32.13 -5.41 24.19
CA VAL A 220 30.81 -5.79 24.70
C VAL A 220 29.89 -4.60 24.76
N ALA A 221 28.70 -4.70 24.16
CA ALA A 221 27.65 -3.68 24.27
C ALA A 221 26.85 -3.87 25.56
N ILE A 222 26.74 -2.81 26.35
CA ILE A 222 25.89 -2.75 27.56
C ILE A 222 24.65 -1.93 27.19
N VAL A 223 23.61 -2.60 26.73
CA VAL A 223 22.41 -1.96 26.17
C VAL A 223 21.66 -1.14 27.22
N GLY A 224 21.61 -1.59 28.47
CA GLY A 224 20.86 -0.93 29.55
C GLY A 224 21.39 0.46 29.92
N SER A 225 22.69 0.73 29.73
CA SER A 225 23.31 2.03 29.99
C SER A 225 23.83 2.72 28.72
N ASN A 226 23.46 2.22 27.55
CA ASN A 226 23.96 2.67 26.25
C ASN A 226 25.48 2.89 26.24
N SER A 227 26.22 1.89 26.70
CA SER A 227 27.67 1.95 26.86
C SER A 227 28.36 0.79 26.17
N VAL A 228 29.60 1.00 25.72
CA VAL A 228 30.45 -0.05 25.17
C VAL A 228 31.63 -0.27 26.11
N ALA A 229 31.81 -1.51 26.55
CA ALA A 229 32.96 -1.92 27.33
C ALA A 229 34.03 -2.52 26.42
N LEU A 230 35.26 -1.99 26.52
CA LEU A 230 36.43 -2.44 25.81
C LEU A 230 37.41 -3.05 26.83
N ARG A 231 37.91 -4.25 26.62
CA ARG A 231 38.92 -4.88 27.43
C ARG A 231 40.02 -5.48 26.58
N GLY A 232 41.27 -5.15 26.90
CA GLY A 232 42.42 -5.65 26.20
C GLY A 232 43.68 -4.81 26.46
N ASP A 233 44.63 -4.91 25.54
CA ASP A 233 45.88 -4.10 25.61
C ASP A 233 45.57 -2.60 25.70
N PRO A 234 46.22 -1.84 26.61
CA PRO A 234 45.96 -0.41 26.86
C PRO A 234 46.04 0.45 25.58
N ALA A 235 47.00 0.19 24.70
CA ALA A 235 47.17 0.95 23.46
C ALA A 235 46.05 0.67 22.44
N SER A 236 45.60 -0.58 22.36
CA SER A 236 44.53 -0.99 21.51
C SER A 236 43.17 -0.52 22.03
N VAL A 237 42.94 -0.61 23.33
CA VAL A 237 41.75 -0.07 23.99
C VAL A 237 41.65 1.45 23.79
N ALA A 238 42.77 2.18 23.93
CA ALA A 238 42.78 3.63 23.72
C ALA A 238 42.45 4.02 22.25
N ARG A 239 42.96 3.28 21.27
CA ARG A 239 42.63 3.49 19.84
C ARG A 239 41.18 3.22 19.55
N LEU A 240 40.66 2.07 20.01
CA LEU A 240 39.26 1.70 19.78
C LEU A 240 38.32 2.65 20.54
N ALA A 241 38.70 3.14 21.70
CA ALA A 241 37.95 4.15 22.43
C ALA A 241 37.85 5.47 21.65
N ALA A 242 38.94 5.94 21.05
CA ALA A 242 38.90 7.14 20.22
C ALA A 242 38.03 6.95 18.97
N VAL A 243 38.08 5.78 18.35
CA VAL A 243 37.18 5.44 17.22
C VAL A 243 35.72 5.40 17.66
N ALA A 244 35.41 4.79 18.81
CA ALA A 244 34.06 4.75 19.35
C ALA A 244 33.50 6.17 19.64
N GLU A 245 34.33 7.05 20.24
CA GLU A 245 33.98 8.45 20.51
C GLU A 245 33.80 9.26 19.21
N ASP A 246 34.57 8.98 18.16
CA ASP A 246 34.41 9.64 16.86
C ASP A 246 33.14 9.14 16.13
N LEU A 247 32.86 7.84 16.16
CA LEU A 247 31.61 7.26 15.63
C LEU A 247 30.38 7.83 16.37
N ASP A 248 30.43 7.96 17.71
CA ASP A 248 29.34 8.55 18.49
C ASP A 248 29.14 10.03 18.14
N ARG A 249 30.22 10.78 17.89
CA ARG A 249 30.12 12.19 17.44
C ARG A 249 29.51 12.29 16.04
N ARG A 250 29.86 11.41 15.14
CA ARG A 250 29.28 11.35 13.77
C ARG A 250 27.84 10.90 13.80
N ALA A 251 27.48 10.00 14.70
CA ALA A 251 26.11 9.58 14.95
C ALA A 251 25.20 10.68 15.56
N LYS A 252 25.78 11.85 15.92
CA LYS A 252 24.99 13.05 16.23
C LYS A 252 24.08 13.50 15.07
N ASN A 253 24.35 13.00 13.86
CA ASN A 253 23.47 13.08 12.70
C ASN A 253 22.48 11.90 12.66
N GLY A 254 22.14 11.30 13.80
CA GLY A 254 21.23 10.17 13.95
C GLY A 254 19.82 10.47 13.43
N THR A 255 19.01 9.44 13.33
CA THR A 255 17.63 9.53 12.88
C THR A 255 16.84 10.52 13.76
N GLU A 256 16.55 11.69 13.22
CA GLU A 256 15.64 12.64 13.82
C GLU A 256 14.21 12.34 13.36
N ILE A 257 13.24 12.62 14.21
CA ILE A 257 11.82 12.50 13.85
C ILE A 257 11.30 13.92 13.60
N LYS A 258 10.78 14.14 12.39
CA LYS A 258 10.15 15.40 12.01
C LYS A 258 8.72 15.14 11.55
N VAL A 259 7.80 15.94 12.02
CA VAL A 259 6.43 15.96 11.56
C VAL A 259 6.28 17.11 10.57
N VAL A 260 5.81 16.79 9.37
CA VAL A 260 5.52 17.76 8.32
C VAL A 260 4.00 17.80 8.13
N PHE A 261 3.39 18.94 8.43
CA PHE A 261 1.99 19.17 8.16
C PHE A 261 1.82 19.57 6.70
N LEU A 262 0.80 18.99 6.05
CA LEU A 262 0.45 19.29 4.68
C LEU A 262 -0.69 20.30 4.66
N GLU A 263 -0.58 21.31 3.79
CA GLU A 263 -1.59 22.36 3.64
C GLU A 263 -2.60 22.02 2.53
N ASN A 264 -2.14 21.42 1.45
CA ASN A 264 -2.94 21.20 0.25
C ASN A 264 -3.01 19.73 -0.18
N ALA A 265 -1.91 19.00 -0.05
CA ALA A 265 -1.82 17.60 -0.46
C ALA A 265 -2.39 16.66 0.61
N ASP A 266 -2.85 15.50 0.19
CA ASP A 266 -3.33 14.45 1.09
C ASP A 266 -2.17 13.53 1.50
N ALA A 267 -1.96 13.39 2.81
CA ALA A 267 -0.93 12.52 3.35
C ALA A 267 -1.08 11.04 2.91
N GLU A 268 -2.31 10.58 2.66
CA GLU A 268 -2.57 9.21 2.21
C GLU A 268 -2.07 8.95 0.79
N GLN A 269 -2.20 9.94 -0.09
CA GLN A 269 -1.74 9.84 -1.47
C GLN A 269 -0.24 10.08 -1.61
N LEU A 270 0.33 10.93 -0.74
CA LEU A 270 1.75 11.28 -0.77
C LEU A 270 2.64 10.21 -0.14
N LEU A 271 2.12 9.50 0.87
CA LEU A 271 2.86 8.48 1.62
C LEU A 271 3.48 7.39 0.74
N PRO A 272 2.76 6.74 -0.20
CA PRO A 272 3.33 5.69 -1.04
C PRO A 272 4.49 6.19 -1.89
N VAL A 273 4.40 7.41 -2.40
CA VAL A 273 5.45 8.05 -3.22
C VAL A 273 6.71 8.27 -2.39
N LEU A 274 6.57 8.80 -1.17
CA LEU A 274 7.70 9.03 -0.28
C LEU A 274 8.31 7.71 0.22
N GLN A 275 7.48 6.69 0.48
CA GLN A 275 7.94 5.36 0.84
C GLN A 275 8.75 4.72 -0.28
N GLN A 276 8.28 4.83 -1.52
CA GLN A 276 9.01 4.35 -2.69
C GLN A 276 10.34 5.07 -2.89
N LEU A 277 10.39 6.38 -2.67
CA LEU A 277 11.61 7.18 -2.76
C LEU A 277 12.66 6.77 -1.73
N VAL A 278 12.23 6.33 -0.55
CA VAL A 278 13.09 5.88 0.56
C VAL A 278 13.42 4.38 0.45
N GLY A 279 12.84 3.66 -0.52
CA GLY A 279 13.03 2.21 -0.68
C GLY A 279 12.24 1.36 0.32
N GLN A 280 11.21 1.93 0.93
CA GLN A 280 10.22 1.17 1.71
C GLN A 280 9.20 0.52 0.78
N THR A 281 8.70 -0.66 1.15
CA THR A 281 7.52 -1.23 0.48
C THR A 281 6.33 -0.28 0.68
N PRO A 282 5.72 0.23 -0.42
CA PRO A 282 4.57 1.12 -0.29
C PRO A 282 3.45 0.42 0.48
N SER A 283 2.97 1.05 1.53
CA SER A 283 1.70 0.65 2.13
C SER A 283 0.61 0.89 1.10
N GLN A 284 -0.12 -0.16 0.69
CA GLN A 284 -1.28 0.03 -0.15
C GLN A 284 -2.23 1.01 0.55
N PRO A 285 -2.70 2.07 -0.16
CA PRO A 285 -3.68 2.96 0.42
C PRO A 285 -4.90 2.11 0.79
N THR A 286 -5.21 2.07 2.06
CA THR A 286 -6.50 1.57 2.51
C THR A 286 -7.54 2.46 1.83
N GLN A 287 -8.36 1.91 0.94
CA GLN A 287 -9.42 2.63 0.25
C GLN A 287 -10.52 3.03 1.25
N SER A 288 -10.18 3.85 2.22
CA SER A 288 -11.09 4.27 3.29
C SER A 288 -11.92 5.51 2.95
N ASN A 289 -11.70 6.15 1.79
CA ASN A 289 -12.45 7.33 1.35
C ASN A 289 -13.11 7.19 -0.04
N SER A 290 -13.27 6.00 -0.58
CA SER A 290 -14.34 5.81 -1.53
C SER A 290 -15.63 5.89 -0.73
N LEU A 291 -16.32 7.03 -0.82
CA LEU A 291 -17.77 7.07 -0.59
C LEU A 291 -18.29 5.78 -1.20
N SER A 292 -18.91 4.93 -0.37
CA SER A 292 -19.34 3.59 -0.77
C SER A 292 -19.82 3.64 -2.20
N ARG A 293 -19.05 3.07 -3.12
CA ARG A 293 -19.61 2.71 -4.41
C ARG A 293 -20.71 1.72 -4.06
N SER A 294 -21.90 2.22 -3.82
CA SER A 294 -23.08 1.40 -4.01
C SER A 294 -22.92 0.88 -5.41
N ASN A 295 -22.73 -0.42 -5.53
CA ASN A 295 -22.55 -1.14 -6.77
C ASN A 295 -23.86 -1.09 -7.54
N PHE A 296 -24.16 0.10 -8.10
CA PHE A 296 -25.35 0.37 -8.89
C PHE A 296 -24.97 0.11 -10.36
N GLY A 297 -25.39 -1.05 -10.83
CA GLY A 297 -25.54 -1.34 -12.24
C GLY A 297 -24.23 -1.43 -13.03
N GLY A 298 -23.51 -2.49 -12.82
CA GLY A 298 -22.52 -3.00 -13.74
C GLY A 298 -22.70 -4.51 -13.81
N THR A 299 -23.38 -5.01 -14.83
CA THR A 299 -23.30 -6.41 -15.26
C THR A 299 -21.87 -6.70 -15.68
N GLY A 300 -20.99 -6.85 -14.72
CA GLY A 300 -19.71 -7.50 -14.88
C GLY A 300 -19.89 -8.92 -14.37
N ASN A 301 -19.92 -9.89 -15.27
CA ASN A 301 -19.79 -11.30 -14.95
C ASN A 301 -18.62 -11.46 -13.97
N ASN A 302 -18.93 -11.62 -12.71
CA ASN A 302 -18.04 -12.21 -11.74
C ASN A 302 -18.66 -13.54 -11.34
N ASP A 303 -18.42 -14.54 -12.16
CA ASP A 303 -18.45 -15.94 -11.75
C ASP A 303 -17.41 -16.12 -10.63
N SER A 304 -17.79 -15.76 -9.43
CA SER A 304 -17.11 -16.19 -8.22
C SER A 304 -18.02 -17.21 -7.55
N GLN A 305 -17.94 -18.38 -8.08
CA GLN A 305 -18.43 -19.61 -7.48
C GLN A 305 -17.73 -19.77 -6.12
N THR A 306 -18.42 -19.38 -5.05
CA THR A 306 -18.02 -19.74 -3.68
C THR A 306 -18.26 -21.23 -3.47
N SER A 307 -17.31 -22.05 -3.85
CA SER A 307 -17.20 -23.41 -3.34
C SER A 307 -16.50 -23.36 -1.98
N ASN A 308 -17.28 -23.53 -0.93
CA ASN A 308 -16.78 -23.90 0.38
C ASN A 308 -16.15 -25.30 0.31
N THR A 309 -14.84 -25.34 0.12
CA THR A 309 -14.04 -26.54 0.39
C THR A 309 -12.83 -26.08 1.22
N PRO A 310 -12.58 -26.65 2.39
CA PRO A 310 -11.40 -26.29 3.17
C PRO A 310 -10.15 -26.81 2.47
N ALA A 311 -9.29 -25.88 2.02
CA ALA A 311 -7.99 -26.22 1.45
C ALA A 311 -7.00 -26.56 2.56
N PRO A 312 -6.14 -27.59 2.36
CA PRO A 312 -5.08 -27.93 3.30
C PRO A 312 -3.99 -26.86 3.27
N MET A 313 -3.48 -26.53 4.45
CA MET A 313 -2.31 -25.65 4.65
C MET A 313 -1.14 -26.10 3.76
N GLN A 314 -0.81 -25.30 2.79
CA GLN A 314 0.41 -25.45 2.00
C GLN A 314 1.43 -24.44 2.52
N GLN A 315 2.51 -24.98 3.02
CA GLN A 315 3.71 -24.33 3.52
C GLN A 315 4.26 -23.37 2.44
N ALA A 316 4.39 -22.10 2.79
CA ALA A 316 4.92 -21.09 1.92
C ALA A 316 6.39 -21.35 1.61
N ALA A 317 6.70 -21.63 0.35
CA ALA A 317 8.06 -21.58 -0.17
C ALA A 317 8.51 -20.11 -0.30
N PRO A 318 9.79 -19.80 -0.08
CA PRO A 318 10.27 -18.42 -0.20
C PRO A 318 10.18 -17.94 -1.65
N ALA A 319 9.46 -16.85 -1.85
CA ALA A 319 9.33 -16.20 -3.14
C ALA A 319 10.70 -15.70 -3.62
N ALA A 320 11.10 -16.17 -4.81
CA ALA A 320 12.25 -15.67 -5.53
C ALA A 320 12.06 -14.18 -5.84
N VAL A 321 13.05 -13.39 -5.47
CA VAL A 321 13.13 -11.96 -5.77
C VAL A 321 13.33 -11.81 -7.28
N SER A 322 12.28 -11.46 -8.00
CA SER A 322 12.36 -11.01 -9.39
C SER A 322 12.95 -9.59 -9.41
N GLY A 323 14.10 -9.44 -10.03
CA GLY A 323 14.79 -8.16 -10.18
C GLY A 323 13.98 -7.19 -11.04
N GLY A 324 13.35 -6.23 -10.41
CA GLY A 324 12.78 -5.04 -11.05
C GLY A 324 13.88 -3.99 -11.22
N THR A 325 13.99 -3.44 -12.41
CA THR A 325 14.90 -2.34 -12.78
C THR A 325 14.66 -1.12 -11.88
N GLY A 326 15.59 -0.90 -10.95
CA GLY A 326 15.45 0.07 -9.88
C GLY A 326 15.57 1.51 -10.35
N GLN A 327 14.58 2.30 -9.99
CA GLN A 327 14.78 3.73 -9.74
C GLN A 327 15.73 3.90 -8.55
N PRO A 328 16.59 4.92 -8.55
CA PRO A 328 17.54 5.11 -7.46
C PRO A 328 16.80 5.46 -6.17
N ALA A 329 16.67 4.47 -5.30
CA ALA A 329 16.24 4.70 -3.93
C ALA A 329 17.37 5.45 -3.20
N ILE A 330 17.01 6.43 -2.37
CA ILE A 330 17.95 7.07 -1.45
C ILE A 330 18.29 6.04 -0.35
N VAL A 331 19.28 5.20 -0.63
CA VAL A 331 19.77 4.19 0.34
C VAL A 331 21.00 4.76 1.02
N ALA A 332 21.05 4.69 2.34
CA ALA A 332 22.28 4.94 3.07
C ALA A 332 23.29 3.84 2.75
N GLU A 333 24.55 4.22 2.60
CA GLU A 333 25.68 3.33 2.42
C GLU A 333 25.68 2.30 3.56
N GLY A 334 25.31 1.04 3.23
CA GLY A 334 25.17 -0.02 4.24
C GLY A 334 23.90 -0.87 4.15
N GLY A 335 23.01 -0.65 3.16
CA GLY A 335 21.88 -1.57 2.86
C GLY A 335 20.70 -1.54 3.85
N ARG A 336 20.66 -0.58 4.77
CA ARG A 336 19.49 -0.33 5.63
C ARG A 336 18.71 0.88 5.11
N THR A 337 17.39 0.80 5.12
CA THR A 337 16.52 1.95 4.86
C THR A 337 16.87 3.04 5.85
N ALA A 338 17.56 4.08 5.35
CA ALA A 338 18.04 5.18 6.17
C ALA A 338 16.90 6.05 6.73
N ALA A 339 15.69 5.84 6.27
CA ALA A 339 14.53 6.64 6.63
C ALA A 339 13.25 5.81 6.72
N VAL A 340 12.39 6.17 7.65
CA VAL A 340 11.04 5.63 7.80
C VAL A 340 10.04 6.76 7.64
N VAL A 341 9.09 6.58 6.71
CA VAL A 341 8.02 7.55 6.45
C VAL A 341 6.69 6.92 6.80
N THR A 342 5.91 7.59 7.63
CA THR A 342 4.57 7.15 8.04
C THR A 342 3.59 8.32 8.11
N ARG A 343 2.31 8.03 8.02
CA ARG A 343 1.22 9.01 8.15
C ARG A 343 0.74 9.09 9.61
N PHE A 344 0.38 10.28 10.04
CA PHE A 344 -0.36 10.47 11.28
C PHE A 344 -1.87 10.54 10.97
N THR A 345 -2.64 9.57 11.45
CA THR A 345 -4.07 9.43 11.14
C THR A 345 -4.97 10.50 11.78
N GLY A 346 -4.47 11.19 12.80
CA GLY A 346 -5.22 12.23 13.51
C GLY A 346 -5.13 13.62 12.88
N ALA A 347 -4.22 13.84 11.92
CA ALA A 347 -4.05 15.09 11.20
C ALA A 347 -3.47 14.82 9.81
N ASN A 348 -3.60 15.79 8.89
CA ASN A 348 -3.00 15.71 7.57
C ASN A 348 -1.48 15.97 7.67
N ALA A 349 -0.74 15.00 8.21
CA ALA A 349 0.67 15.12 8.49
C ALA A 349 1.44 13.84 8.17
N ILE A 350 2.69 14.02 7.75
CA ILE A 350 3.64 12.95 7.48
C ILE A 350 4.75 13.02 8.54
N VAL A 351 5.01 11.88 9.16
CA VAL A 351 6.10 11.71 10.12
C VAL A 351 7.28 11.08 9.40
N ILE A 352 8.40 11.77 9.40
CA ILE A 352 9.64 11.37 8.74
C ILE A 352 10.69 11.11 9.84
N ALA A 353 11.10 9.85 9.98
CA ALA A 353 12.22 9.45 10.84
C ALA A 353 13.41 9.12 9.93
N ALA A 354 14.39 10.04 9.85
CA ALA A 354 15.50 9.93 8.91
C ALA A 354 16.72 10.71 9.40
N PRO A 355 17.93 10.43 8.89
CA PRO A 355 19.09 11.30 9.05
C PRO A 355 18.78 12.72 8.54
N ALA A 356 19.35 13.74 9.16
CA ALA A 356 19.06 15.16 8.90
C ALA A 356 19.16 15.54 7.40
N GLU A 357 20.08 14.92 6.66
CA GLU A 357 20.26 15.15 5.22
C GLU A 357 19.08 14.62 4.40
N VAL A 358 18.72 13.34 4.63
CA VAL A 358 17.59 12.70 3.95
C VAL A 358 16.28 13.39 4.34
N GLN A 359 16.16 13.81 5.60
CA GLN A 359 14.99 14.53 6.08
C GLN A 359 14.81 15.88 5.38
N ARG A 360 15.91 16.64 5.15
CA ARG A 360 15.85 17.89 4.37
C ARG A 360 15.44 17.66 2.94
N GLN A 361 15.99 16.62 2.29
CA GLN A 361 15.61 16.24 0.92
C GLN A 361 14.13 15.84 0.83
N LEU A 362 13.66 14.98 1.75
CA LEU A 362 12.26 14.58 1.79
C LEU A 362 11.32 15.76 2.10
N ALA A 363 11.70 16.64 3.02
CA ALA A 363 10.92 17.84 3.33
C ALA A 363 10.83 18.79 2.12
N GLU A 364 11.90 18.91 1.33
CA GLU A 364 11.90 19.69 0.10
C GLU A 364 10.99 19.06 -0.97
N VAL A 365 11.04 17.74 -1.14
CA VAL A 365 10.13 17.02 -2.05
C VAL A 365 8.68 17.20 -1.60
N VAL A 366 8.38 17.08 -0.30
CA VAL A 366 7.04 17.33 0.24
C VAL A 366 6.59 18.75 -0.07
N ARG A 367 7.45 19.76 0.13
CA ARG A 367 7.14 21.17 -0.14
C ARG A 367 6.84 21.41 -1.63
N GLN A 368 7.52 20.72 -2.54
CA GLN A 368 7.28 20.82 -3.98
C GLN A 368 5.98 20.12 -4.41
N LEU A 369 5.59 19.07 -3.70
CA LEU A 369 4.38 18.30 -3.98
C LEU A 369 3.14 18.86 -3.26
N ASP A 370 3.32 19.60 -2.16
CA ASP A 370 2.23 20.22 -1.39
C ASP A 370 1.78 21.55 -2.04
N THR A 371 1.39 21.46 -3.28
CA THR A 371 0.86 22.61 -4.04
C THR A 371 -0.67 22.56 -4.05
N ARG A 372 -1.29 23.74 -4.10
CA ARG A 372 -2.74 23.84 -4.21
C ARG A 372 -3.19 23.20 -5.53
N ARG A 373 -4.05 22.20 -5.43
CA ARG A 373 -4.64 21.56 -6.61
C ARG A 373 -5.68 22.49 -7.22
N GLU A 374 -5.62 22.62 -8.53
CA GLU A 374 -6.60 23.36 -9.30
C GLU A 374 -7.94 22.63 -9.27
N GLN A 375 -9.04 23.37 -9.25
CA GLN A 375 -10.37 22.83 -9.42
C GLN A 375 -10.82 23.03 -10.85
N VAL A 376 -11.52 22.06 -11.39
CA VAL A 376 -12.08 22.16 -12.75
C VAL A 376 -13.59 22.04 -12.66
N LEU A 377 -14.27 23.08 -13.12
CA LEU A 377 -15.69 23.04 -13.40
C LEU A 377 -15.90 22.46 -14.79
N VAL A 378 -16.61 21.36 -14.87
CA VAL A 378 -16.99 20.74 -16.15
C VAL A 378 -18.49 20.93 -16.36
N GLU A 379 -18.84 21.56 -17.44
CA GLU A 379 -20.21 21.78 -17.89
C GLU A 379 -20.43 21.02 -19.18
N ALA A 380 -21.43 20.14 -19.20
CA ALA A 380 -21.84 19.47 -20.41
C ALA A 380 -23.22 19.99 -20.85
N ILE A 381 -23.47 19.97 -22.14
CA ILE A 381 -24.76 20.30 -22.72
C ILE A 381 -25.15 19.20 -23.70
N VAL A 382 -26.28 18.57 -23.46
CA VAL A 382 -26.90 17.63 -24.36
C VAL A 382 -28.12 18.29 -24.97
N ALA A 383 -28.06 18.55 -26.27
CA ALA A 383 -29.14 19.15 -27.02
C ALA A 383 -29.65 18.14 -28.05
N GLU A 384 -30.92 17.80 -27.99
CA GLU A 384 -31.58 16.95 -28.97
C GLU A 384 -32.81 17.65 -29.52
N VAL A 385 -32.85 17.83 -30.81
CA VAL A 385 -33.99 18.36 -31.52
C VAL A 385 -34.53 17.27 -32.45
N SER A 386 -35.77 16.92 -32.25
CA SER A 386 -36.48 15.90 -33.04
C SER A 386 -37.73 16.47 -33.70
N ASP A 387 -37.80 16.33 -34.99
CA ASP A 387 -38.97 16.73 -35.83
C ASP A 387 -39.58 15.47 -36.41
N ALA A 388 -40.81 15.17 -36.07
CA ALA A 388 -41.56 14.05 -36.60
C ALA A 388 -42.76 14.56 -37.40
N THR A 389 -42.77 14.27 -38.68
CA THR A 389 -43.87 14.62 -39.59
C THR A 389 -44.53 13.38 -40.10
N ALA A 390 -45.79 13.21 -39.87
CA ALA A 390 -46.61 12.10 -40.41
C ALA A 390 -47.73 12.67 -41.28
N SER A 391 -47.90 12.10 -42.47
CA SER A 391 -49.01 12.42 -43.35
C SER A 391 -49.60 11.15 -43.95
N LYS A 392 -50.89 11.02 -43.87
CA LYS A 392 -51.64 9.90 -44.42
C LYS A 392 -52.77 10.46 -45.26
N LEU A 393 -53.00 9.84 -46.41
CA LEU A 393 -54.12 10.14 -47.31
C LEU A 393 -54.56 8.80 -47.90
N GLY A 394 -55.82 8.42 -47.66
CA GLY A 394 -56.38 7.18 -48.16
C GLY A 394 -57.85 7.35 -48.56
N VAL A 395 -58.22 6.71 -49.62
CA VAL A 395 -59.60 6.66 -50.06
C VAL A 395 -60.00 5.16 -50.16
N GLN A 396 -61.09 4.78 -49.49
CA GLN A 396 -61.57 3.46 -49.45
C GLN A 396 -62.98 3.41 -50.13
N PHE A 397 -63.25 2.37 -50.90
CA PHE A 397 -64.50 2.15 -51.56
C PHE A 397 -65.08 0.78 -51.22
N LEU A 398 -66.44 0.72 -51.16
CA LEU A 398 -67.16 -0.46 -51.03
C LEU A 398 -68.32 -0.43 -52.06
N LEU A 399 -68.38 -1.44 -52.86
CA LEU A 399 -69.57 -1.76 -53.69
C LEU A 399 -70.10 -3.12 -53.22
N ALA A 400 -71.25 -3.17 -52.65
CA ALA A 400 -71.87 -4.41 -52.18
C ALA A 400 -73.16 -4.64 -52.90
N GLY A 401 -73.24 -5.72 -53.61
CA GLY A 401 -74.50 -6.18 -54.18
C GLY A 401 -75.45 -6.70 -53.12
N LEU A 402 -76.75 -6.35 -53.24
CA LEU A 402 -77.78 -6.91 -52.36
C LEU A 402 -78.06 -8.38 -52.69
N PRO A 403 -78.52 -9.20 -51.75
CA PRO A 403 -78.79 -10.59 -51.95
C PRO A 403 -79.79 -10.79 -53.13
N GLY A 404 -79.40 -11.54 -54.14
CA GLY A 404 -80.19 -11.83 -55.35
C GLY A 404 -80.00 -10.83 -56.51
N SER A 405 -79.18 -9.81 -56.40
CA SER A 405 -78.97 -8.78 -57.40
C SER A 405 -78.03 -9.14 -58.52
N GLY A 406 -77.19 -10.19 -58.33
CA GLY A 406 -76.11 -10.54 -59.29
C GLY A 406 -74.94 -9.52 -59.37
N VAL A 407 -74.96 -8.47 -58.55
CA VAL A 407 -73.93 -7.46 -58.51
C VAL A 407 -72.76 -7.98 -57.66
N PRO A 408 -71.53 -8.05 -58.20
CA PRO A 408 -70.39 -8.50 -57.41
C PRO A 408 -70.02 -7.50 -56.30
N THR A 409 -69.64 -8.04 -55.13
CA THR A 409 -69.11 -7.19 -54.04
C THR A 409 -67.65 -6.90 -54.30
N PHE A 410 -67.30 -5.61 -54.26
CA PHE A 410 -65.93 -5.08 -54.35
C PHE A 410 -65.65 -4.15 -53.20
N ALA A 411 -64.57 -4.41 -52.48
CA ALA A 411 -64.12 -3.54 -51.36
C ALA A 411 -62.63 -3.24 -51.45
N THR A 412 -62.28 -2.06 -51.14
CA THR A 412 -60.86 -1.72 -50.91
C THR A 412 -60.63 -1.53 -49.42
N ALA A 413 -59.64 -2.20 -48.88
CA ALA A 413 -59.19 -2.00 -47.50
C ALA A 413 -57.68 -1.84 -47.51
N TYR A 414 -57.21 -0.83 -46.77
CA TYR A 414 -55.79 -0.51 -46.63
C TYR A 414 -55.40 -0.63 -45.19
N SER A 415 -54.27 -1.26 -44.90
CA SER A 415 -53.79 -1.50 -43.54
C SER A 415 -53.39 -0.19 -42.84
N ASN A 416 -53.05 0.82 -43.62
CA ASN A 416 -52.61 2.12 -43.14
C ASN A 416 -53.74 3.18 -43.04
N SER A 417 -55.00 2.82 -43.29
CA SER A 417 -56.18 3.70 -43.24
C SER A 417 -57.15 3.28 -42.16
N ALA A 418 -57.50 4.20 -41.28
CA ALA A 418 -58.56 4.08 -40.30
C ALA A 418 -59.51 5.30 -40.43
N PRO A 419 -60.79 5.15 -40.31
CA PRO A 419 -61.53 3.90 -40.06
C PRO A 419 -61.57 2.96 -41.26
N ASN A 420 -61.68 1.63 -41.04
CA ASN A 420 -61.73 0.63 -42.09
C ASN A 420 -63.19 0.44 -42.53
N LEU A 421 -63.41 0.72 -43.84
CA LEU A 421 -64.78 0.68 -44.42
C LEU A 421 -65.34 -0.75 -44.45
N LEU A 422 -64.49 -1.76 -44.69
CA LEU A 422 -64.89 -3.14 -44.69
C LEU A 422 -65.42 -3.64 -43.35
N THR A 423 -64.69 -3.23 -42.27
CA THR A 423 -65.09 -3.57 -40.88
C THR A 423 -66.44 -2.90 -40.52
N ILE A 424 -66.58 -1.66 -40.89
CA ILE A 424 -67.86 -0.91 -40.65
C ILE A 424 -69.02 -1.56 -41.45
N ALA A 425 -68.79 -1.80 -42.71
CA ALA A 425 -69.82 -2.43 -43.55
C ALA A 425 -70.14 -3.85 -43.09
N GLY A 426 -69.13 -4.63 -42.69
CA GLY A 426 -69.33 -5.97 -42.12
C GLY A 426 -70.19 -5.94 -40.82
N ALA A 427 -69.95 -4.94 -39.97
CA ALA A 427 -70.75 -4.74 -38.75
C ALA A 427 -72.20 -4.36 -39.04
N ILE A 428 -72.42 -3.50 -40.01
CA ILE A 428 -73.78 -3.14 -40.46
C ILE A 428 -74.48 -4.38 -41.09
N GLY A 429 -73.79 -5.10 -41.99
CA GLY A 429 -74.39 -6.30 -42.65
C GLY A 429 -74.69 -7.43 -41.68
N ALA A 430 -73.79 -7.64 -40.65
CA ALA A 430 -74.05 -8.65 -39.62
C ALA A 430 -75.25 -8.30 -38.76
N ARG A 431 -75.46 -7.01 -38.52
CA ARG A 431 -76.60 -6.50 -37.74
C ARG A 431 -77.92 -6.61 -38.52
N GLU A 432 -77.89 -6.36 -39.82
CA GLU A 432 -79.04 -6.60 -40.75
C GLU A 432 -79.43 -8.06 -40.79
N LEU A 433 -78.43 -8.94 -40.87
CA LEU A 433 -78.65 -10.40 -40.88
C LEU A 433 -79.18 -10.96 -39.58
N ALA A 434 -78.83 -10.31 -38.47
CA ALA A 434 -79.33 -10.69 -37.15
C ALA A 434 -80.76 -10.21 -36.86
N THR A 435 -81.29 -9.30 -37.69
CA THR A 435 -82.63 -8.73 -37.54
C THR A 435 -83.62 -9.49 -38.40
N SER A 436 -84.45 -10.28 -37.81
CA SER A 436 -85.57 -10.94 -38.53
C SER A 436 -86.87 -10.20 -38.27
N THR A 437 -87.60 -9.87 -39.35
CA THR A 437 -88.90 -9.24 -39.29
C THR A 437 -89.95 -10.25 -39.61
N THR A 438 -90.76 -10.59 -38.63
CA THR A 438 -91.86 -11.52 -38.84
C THR A 438 -93.20 -10.76 -38.68
N THR A 439 -94.01 -10.78 -39.78
CA THR A 439 -95.35 -10.18 -39.76
C THR A 439 -96.37 -11.26 -39.65
N VAL A 440 -97.12 -11.34 -38.54
CA VAL A 440 -98.18 -12.28 -38.32
C VAL A 440 -99.50 -11.48 -37.99
N ASN A 441 -100.55 -11.67 -38.75
CA ASN A 441 -101.84 -10.99 -38.55
C ASN A 441 -101.78 -9.45 -38.48
N GLY A 442 -100.93 -8.83 -39.33
CA GLY A 442 -100.86 -7.38 -39.38
C GLY A 442 -99.97 -6.73 -38.25
N THR A 443 -99.45 -7.56 -37.38
CA THR A 443 -98.50 -7.09 -36.35
C THR A 443 -97.11 -7.47 -36.79
N THR A 444 -96.24 -6.47 -36.98
CA THR A 444 -94.83 -6.65 -37.30
C THR A 444 -94.00 -6.71 -36.04
N THR A 445 -93.46 -7.89 -35.78
CA THR A 445 -92.49 -8.05 -34.66
C THR A 445 -91.09 -8.11 -35.25
N VAL A 446 -90.28 -7.16 -34.80
CA VAL A 446 -88.84 -7.18 -35.16
C VAL A 446 -88.11 -7.86 -34.01
N THR A 447 -87.52 -9.01 -34.29
CA THR A 447 -86.70 -9.76 -33.35
C THR A 447 -85.24 -9.63 -33.75
N THR A 448 -84.41 -9.00 -32.86
CA THR A 448 -82.93 -8.92 -33.06
C THR A 448 -82.33 -10.07 -32.29
N ASN A 449 -81.90 -11.13 -32.98
CA ASN A 449 -81.09 -12.18 -32.38
C ASN A 449 -79.64 -11.72 -32.37
N GLY A 450 -79.09 -11.29 -31.15
CA GLY A 450 -77.70 -10.96 -31.00
C GLY A 450 -76.84 -12.18 -31.36
N SER A 451 -76.10 -12.14 -32.44
CA SER A 451 -75.07 -13.13 -32.74
C SER A 451 -73.73 -12.65 -32.16
N ALA A 452 -73.03 -13.49 -31.44
CA ALA A 452 -71.72 -13.18 -30.89
C ALA A 452 -70.74 -12.65 -31.98
N VAL A 453 -70.92 -13.06 -33.24
CA VAL A 453 -70.18 -12.57 -34.39
C VAL A 453 -70.54 -11.13 -34.74
N GLY A 454 -71.84 -10.81 -34.72
CA GLY A 454 -72.33 -9.45 -34.97
C GLY A 454 -71.88 -8.44 -33.94
N ASP A 455 -71.90 -8.81 -32.67
CA ASP A 455 -71.46 -7.98 -31.58
C ASP A 455 -69.91 -7.74 -31.58
N SER A 456 -69.13 -8.79 -31.93
CA SER A 456 -67.70 -8.68 -32.09
C SER A 456 -67.27 -7.80 -33.28
N LEU A 457 -68.01 -7.89 -34.40
CA LEU A 457 -67.80 -7.00 -35.57
C LEU A 457 -68.22 -5.57 -35.28
N ALA A 458 -69.34 -5.38 -34.54
CA ALA A 458 -69.75 -4.03 -34.10
C ALA A 458 -68.72 -3.38 -33.19
N GLN A 459 -68.17 -4.16 -32.24
CA GLN A 459 -67.10 -3.67 -31.37
C GLN A 459 -65.85 -3.33 -32.17
N SER A 460 -65.48 -4.16 -33.13
CA SER A 460 -64.34 -3.91 -34.00
C SER A 460 -64.51 -2.67 -34.88
N ALA A 461 -65.73 -2.43 -35.41
CA ALA A 461 -66.07 -1.23 -36.16
C ALA A 461 -66.02 0.04 -35.28
N LEU A 462 -66.55 -0.05 -34.05
CA LEU A 462 -66.48 1.04 -33.10
C LEU A 462 -65.05 1.36 -32.73
N ASN A 463 -64.23 0.36 -32.45
CA ASN A 463 -62.81 0.53 -32.19
C ASN A 463 -62.10 1.14 -33.39
N SER A 464 -62.44 0.75 -34.62
CA SER A 464 -61.87 1.31 -35.85
C SER A 464 -62.19 2.79 -36.04
N ILE A 465 -63.42 3.19 -35.66
CA ILE A 465 -63.86 4.60 -35.71
C ILE A 465 -63.20 5.42 -34.57
N LEU A 466 -63.26 4.91 -33.34
CA LEU A 466 -62.69 5.59 -32.20
C LEU A 466 -61.16 5.68 -32.26
N GLY A 467 -60.50 4.68 -32.87
CA GLY A 467 -59.03 4.68 -33.09
C GLY A 467 -58.58 5.50 -34.32
N ALA A 468 -59.50 6.06 -35.07
CA ALA A 468 -59.15 6.87 -36.23
C ALA A 468 -58.65 8.26 -35.79
N SER A 469 -57.44 8.60 -36.19
CA SER A 469 -56.86 9.92 -35.97
C SER A 469 -56.90 10.76 -37.23
N GLY A 470 -57.22 12.04 -37.09
CA GLY A 470 -57.30 12.99 -38.21
C GLY A 470 -58.71 13.21 -38.74
N GLY A 471 -58.82 13.86 -39.90
CA GLY A 471 -60.11 14.11 -40.55
C GLY A 471 -60.49 12.88 -41.43
N PHE A 472 -61.67 12.41 -41.23
CA PHE A 472 -62.26 11.45 -42.14
C PHE A 472 -63.70 11.85 -42.49
N GLY A 473 -64.13 11.56 -43.68
CA GLY A 473 -65.47 11.80 -44.14
C GLY A 473 -65.85 10.75 -45.15
N GLY A 474 -67.10 10.35 -45.15
CA GLY A 474 -67.60 9.37 -46.06
C GLY A 474 -69.07 9.34 -46.11
N GLY A 475 -69.58 8.62 -47.02
CA GLY A 475 -71.00 8.41 -47.25
C GLY A 475 -71.26 7.09 -47.91
N ALA A 476 -72.52 6.61 -47.78
CA ALA A 476 -73.00 5.44 -48.46
C ALA A 476 -74.35 5.81 -49.12
N PHE A 477 -74.56 5.33 -50.30
CA PHE A 477 -75.81 5.57 -51.03
C PHE A 477 -76.17 4.27 -51.82
N ASN A 478 -77.44 4.09 -52.02
CA ASN A 478 -77.92 2.97 -52.73
C ASN A 478 -77.92 3.22 -54.29
N ILE A 479 -77.37 2.31 -55.02
CA ILE A 479 -77.47 2.32 -56.50
C ILE A 479 -78.62 1.45 -56.91
N GLY A 480 -79.77 2.13 -57.23
CA GLY A 480 -80.97 1.44 -57.46
C GLY A 480 -81.48 0.62 -56.27
N LYS A 481 -82.06 -0.57 -56.57
CA LYS A 481 -82.48 -1.52 -55.53
C LYS A 481 -81.46 -2.67 -55.31
N ASP A 482 -80.37 -2.66 -56.09
CA ASP A 482 -79.53 -3.80 -56.31
C ASP A 482 -78.14 -3.74 -55.65
N ALA A 483 -77.67 -2.52 -55.27
CA ALA A 483 -76.35 -2.38 -54.72
C ALA A 483 -76.20 -1.13 -53.79
N ILE A 484 -75.28 -1.22 -52.89
CA ILE A 484 -74.87 -0.11 -52.00
C ILE A 484 -73.45 0.28 -52.40
N PHE A 485 -73.21 1.57 -52.57
CA PHE A 485 -71.89 2.15 -52.73
C PHE A 485 -71.51 2.97 -51.49
N GLY A 486 -70.36 2.68 -50.91
CA GLY A 486 -69.80 3.43 -49.77
C GLY A 486 -68.43 3.91 -50.10
N THR A 487 -68.08 5.08 -49.59
CA THR A 487 -66.72 5.63 -49.67
C THR A 487 -66.31 6.31 -48.34
N ILE A 488 -65.07 6.14 -47.94
CA ILE A 488 -64.46 6.88 -46.84
C ILE A 488 -63.14 7.49 -47.31
N ILE A 489 -62.97 8.76 -47.12
CA ILE A 489 -61.73 9.49 -47.34
C ILE A 489 -61.15 9.78 -45.95
N SER A 490 -59.92 9.40 -45.71
CA SER A 490 -59.15 9.70 -44.48
C SER A 490 -57.94 10.54 -44.87
N ALA A 491 -57.72 11.63 -44.12
CA ALA A 491 -56.58 12.52 -44.28
C ALA A 491 -56.07 12.98 -42.93
N VAL A 492 -54.80 12.83 -42.70
CA VAL A 492 -54.15 13.32 -41.49
C VAL A 492 -52.77 13.84 -41.81
N LYS A 493 -52.44 14.99 -41.22
CA LYS A 493 -51.09 15.52 -41.18
C LYS A 493 -50.81 15.87 -39.72
N SER A 494 -49.72 15.30 -39.20
CA SER A 494 -49.25 15.58 -37.85
C SER A 494 -47.81 16.00 -37.90
N ASP A 495 -47.48 17.15 -37.30
CA ASP A 495 -46.15 17.65 -37.14
C ASP A 495 -45.86 17.76 -35.64
N THR A 496 -44.85 17.04 -35.17
CA THR A 496 -44.45 17.03 -33.77
C THR A 496 -42.99 17.44 -33.68
N THR A 497 -42.70 18.50 -32.94
CA THR A 497 -41.36 18.96 -32.64
C THR A 497 -41.08 18.71 -31.19
N SER A 498 -39.91 18.16 -30.85
CA SER A 498 -39.42 17.95 -29.51
C SER A 498 -38.03 18.54 -29.36
N ASN A 499 -37.84 19.30 -28.32
CA ASN A 499 -36.55 19.87 -27.97
C ASN A 499 -36.18 19.47 -26.58
N LEU A 500 -35.10 18.69 -26.44
CA LEU A 500 -34.54 18.25 -25.16
C LEU A 500 -33.22 18.97 -24.95
N LEU A 501 -33.14 19.77 -23.89
CA LEU A 501 -31.91 20.45 -23.49
C LEU A 501 -31.57 20.08 -22.04
N GLN A 502 -30.40 19.52 -21.84
CA GLN A 502 -29.92 19.14 -20.52
C GLN A 502 -28.50 19.64 -20.33
N ALA A 503 -28.24 20.25 -19.15
CA ALA A 503 -26.94 20.88 -18.87
C ALA A 503 -26.41 20.48 -17.50
N PRO A 504 -25.92 19.22 -17.33
CA PRO A 504 -25.29 18.81 -16.11
C PRO A 504 -23.96 19.51 -15.92
N SER A 505 -23.61 19.79 -14.67
CA SER A 505 -22.34 20.44 -14.34
C SER A 505 -21.80 19.94 -13.02
N LEU A 506 -20.47 19.81 -12.96
CA LEU A 506 -19.76 19.22 -11.83
C LEU A 506 -18.42 19.91 -11.65
N THR A 507 -18.07 20.21 -10.39
CA THR A 507 -16.74 20.71 -10.04
C THR A 507 -15.96 19.63 -9.34
N THR A 508 -14.72 19.39 -9.76
CA THR A 508 -13.83 18.41 -9.14
C THR A 508 -12.41 18.93 -9.09
N LEU A 509 -11.58 18.31 -8.25
CA LEU A 509 -10.14 18.60 -8.23
C LEU A 509 -9.44 17.99 -9.44
N ASP A 510 -8.32 18.58 -9.80
CA ASP A 510 -7.44 18.02 -10.83
C ASP A 510 -7.06 16.56 -10.52
N ASN A 511 -7.12 15.72 -11.56
CA ASN A 511 -6.84 14.28 -11.53
C ASN A 511 -7.73 13.46 -10.57
N GLN A 512 -8.90 13.97 -10.15
CA GLN A 512 -9.86 13.23 -9.34
C GLN A 512 -11.14 12.93 -10.12
N PRO A 513 -11.61 11.66 -10.10
CA PRO A 513 -12.88 11.32 -10.72
C PRO A 513 -14.03 11.87 -9.86
N ALA A 514 -15.01 12.41 -10.53
CA ALA A 514 -16.26 12.85 -9.90
C ALA A 514 -17.46 12.45 -10.74
N ARG A 515 -18.59 12.21 -10.10
CA ARG A 515 -19.82 11.74 -10.73
C ARG A 515 -21.01 12.49 -10.18
N ILE A 516 -21.89 12.89 -11.08
CA ILE A 516 -23.23 13.40 -10.75
C ILE A 516 -24.28 12.52 -11.44
N LEU A 517 -25.30 12.13 -10.71
CA LEU A 517 -26.47 11.41 -11.23
C LEU A 517 -27.74 12.16 -10.79
N VAL A 518 -28.55 12.55 -11.76
CA VAL A 518 -29.84 13.21 -11.51
C VAL A 518 -30.92 12.45 -12.26
N GLY A 519 -31.83 11.81 -11.56
CA GLY A 519 -32.82 10.99 -12.21
C GLY A 519 -33.77 10.28 -11.23
N GLN A 520 -34.38 9.24 -11.71
CA GLN A 520 -35.30 8.37 -10.99
C GLN A 520 -34.82 6.93 -11.08
N GLU A 521 -35.13 6.14 -10.10
CA GLU A 521 -34.89 4.71 -10.08
C GLU A 521 -36.17 3.99 -10.46
N ILE A 522 -36.14 3.20 -11.52
CA ILE A 522 -37.29 2.47 -12.03
C ILE A 522 -37.12 0.96 -11.82
N PRO A 523 -38.22 0.24 -11.52
CA PRO A 523 -38.18 -1.21 -11.44
C PRO A 523 -38.25 -1.83 -12.83
N ILE A 524 -37.30 -2.69 -13.16
CA ILE A 524 -37.31 -3.52 -14.39
C ILE A 524 -37.53 -4.98 -14.00
N THR A 525 -38.47 -5.66 -14.67
CA THR A 525 -38.72 -7.08 -14.44
C THR A 525 -37.63 -7.90 -15.13
N THR A 526 -36.87 -8.68 -14.36
CA THR A 526 -35.79 -9.54 -14.87
C THR A 526 -36.21 -11.01 -14.98
N GLY A 527 -37.31 -11.41 -14.37
CA GLY A 527 -37.83 -12.76 -14.44
C GLY A 527 -39.24 -12.87 -13.89
N GLN A 528 -40.03 -13.73 -14.50
CA GLN A 528 -41.33 -14.11 -14.02
C GLN A 528 -41.42 -15.65 -14.03
N ALA A 529 -41.57 -16.22 -12.85
CA ALA A 529 -41.81 -17.66 -12.75
C ALA A 529 -43.32 -17.88 -12.57
N LEU A 530 -43.92 -18.50 -13.58
CA LEU A 530 -45.29 -19.00 -13.53
C LEU A 530 -45.24 -20.45 -13.05
N SER A 531 -45.68 -20.71 -11.83
CA SER A 531 -45.86 -22.06 -11.33
C SER A 531 -47.27 -22.53 -11.65
N THR A 532 -47.40 -23.63 -12.35
CA THR A 532 -48.72 -24.22 -12.71
C THR A 532 -49.51 -24.74 -11.50
N ASN A 533 -48.89 -24.76 -10.30
CA ASN A 533 -49.51 -25.31 -9.07
C ASN A 533 -49.70 -24.32 -7.95
N PHE A 534 -49.33 -23.04 -8.11
CA PHE A 534 -49.52 -22.00 -7.09
C PHE A 534 -50.17 -20.76 -7.70
N ASP A 535 -51.17 -20.23 -7.00
CA ASP A 535 -51.84 -18.98 -7.35
C ASP A 535 -50.94 -17.71 -7.27
N ASN A 536 -49.66 -17.87 -6.96
CA ASN A 536 -48.72 -16.78 -6.81
C ASN A 536 -47.63 -16.81 -7.88
N ALA A 537 -47.69 -15.86 -8.79
CA ALA A 537 -46.58 -15.60 -9.72
C ALA A 537 -45.46 -14.81 -8.96
N PHE A 538 -44.25 -15.37 -8.94
CA PHE A 538 -43.08 -14.65 -8.42
C PHE A 538 -42.47 -13.81 -9.53
N ARG A 539 -42.33 -12.50 -9.23
CA ARG A 539 -41.74 -11.53 -10.14
C ARG A 539 -40.42 -11.01 -9.52
N THR A 540 -39.31 -11.23 -10.19
CA THR A 540 -38.02 -10.66 -9.84
C THR A 540 -37.87 -9.29 -10.47
N VAL A 541 -37.58 -8.28 -9.65
CA VAL A 541 -37.47 -6.89 -10.08
C VAL A 541 -36.06 -6.41 -9.81
N GLN A 542 -35.40 -5.90 -10.84
CA GLN A 542 -34.15 -5.14 -10.72
C GLN A 542 -34.47 -3.65 -10.86
N ARG A 543 -33.76 -2.80 -10.10
CA ARG A 543 -33.91 -1.36 -10.20
C ARG A 543 -32.81 -0.78 -11.08
N GLU A 544 -33.17 0.11 -11.98
CA GLU A 544 -32.25 0.80 -12.88
C GLU A 544 -32.44 2.32 -12.78
N ASN A 545 -31.30 3.03 -12.80
CA ASN A 545 -31.30 4.49 -12.74
C ASN A 545 -31.59 5.08 -14.12
N VAL A 546 -32.62 5.91 -14.20
CA VAL A 546 -33.02 6.62 -15.40
C VAL A 546 -32.91 8.12 -15.17
N GLY A 547 -32.13 8.78 -16.01
CA GLY A 547 -31.85 10.21 -15.89
C GLY A 547 -30.52 10.59 -16.53
N ILE A 548 -29.89 11.61 -16.00
CA ILE A 548 -28.62 12.17 -16.49
C ILE A 548 -27.52 11.73 -15.55
N GLN A 549 -26.50 11.12 -16.09
CA GLN A 549 -25.25 10.79 -15.42
C GLN A 549 -24.08 11.44 -16.15
N LEU A 550 -23.25 12.15 -15.41
CA LEU A 550 -21.98 12.68 -15.88
C LEU A 550 -20.89 12.20 -14.94
N GLU A 551 -19.92 11.48 -15.45
CA GLU A 551 -18.70 11.11 -14.75
C GLU A 551 -17.52 11.69 -15.52
N VAL A 552 -16.63 12.38 -14.79
CA VAL A 552 -15.50 13.07 -15.40
C VAL A 552 -14.28 13.02 -14.52
N ARG A 553 -13.13 12.84 -15.12
CA ARG A 553 -11.82 13.01 -14.48
C ARG A 553 -11.01 13.97 -15.34
N PRO A 554 -10.89 15.23 -14.91
CA PRO A 554 -10.03 16.21 -15.58
C PRO A 554 -8.57 15.99 -15.21
N GLN A 555 -7.68 16.34 -16.12
CA GLN A 555 -6.25 16.45 -15.91
C GLN A 555 -5.77 17.73 -16.54
N VAL A 556 -5.33 18.68 -15.72
CA VAL A 556 -4.84 19.99 -16.17
C VAL A 556 -3.36 19.87 -16.52
N ASN A 557 -3.00 20.26 -17.73
CA ASN A 557 -1.62 20.28 -18.17
C ASN A 557 -0.98 21.65 -17.86
N SER A 558 0.34 21.67 -17.75
CA SER A 558 1.09 22.93 -17.54
C SER A 558 0.90 23.98 -18.63
N SER A 559 0.44 23.58 -19.81
CA SER A 559 0.09 24.47 -20.92
C SER A 559 -1.28 25.16 -20.76
N GLY A 560 -2.08 24.76 -19.77
CA GLY A 560 -3.45 25.23 -19.59
C GLY A 560 -4.50 24.39 -20.34
N ALA A 561 -4.09 23.44 -21.17
CA ALA A 561 -5.01 22.49 -21.80
C ALA A 561 -5.47 21.42 -20.80
N ILE A 562 -6.73 21.04 -20.86
CA ILE A 562 -7.38 20.12 -19.94
C ILE A 562 -7.69 18.82 -20.69
N LYS A 563 -7.08 17.73 -20.26
CA LYS A 563 -7.44 16.40 -20.73
C LYS A 563 -8.60 15.88 -19.87
N LEU A 564 -9.68 15.53 -20.53
CA LEU A 564 -10.90 15.04 -19.89
C LEU A 564 -11.10 13.55 -20.23
N PHE A 565 -11.23 12.73 -19.19
CA PHE A 565 -11.80 11.38 -19.30
C PHE A 565 -13.26 11.52 -18.92
N LEU A 566 -14.13 11.25 -19.88
CA LEU A 566 -15.54 11.55 -19.77
C LEU A 566 -16.38 10.32 -20.04
N HIS A 567 -17.37 10.08 -19.18
CA HIS A 567 -18.47 9.18 -19.41
C HIS A 567 -19.78 9.92 -19.14
N GLN A 568 -20.61 10.06 -20.16
CA GLN A 568 -21.91 10.71 -20.05
C GLN A 568 -23.01 9.79 -20.54
N GLN A 569 -24.03 9.62 -19.72
CA GLN A 569 -25.21 8.85 -20.03
C GLN A 569 -26.44 9.69 -19.79
N VAL A 570 -27.36 9.66 -20.75
CA VAL A 570 -28.70 10.23 -20.64
C VAL A 570 -29.70 9.13 -20.95
N SER A 571 -30.56 8.83 -20.01
CA SER A 571 -31.65 7.87 -20.19
C SER A 571 -32.99 8.49 -19.89
N SER A 572 -34.01 8.09 -20.65
CA SER A 572 -35.38 8.56 -20.49
C SER A 572 -36.37 7.42 -20.76
N ILE A 573 -37.52 7.47 -20.09
CA ILE A 573 -38.60 6.50 -20.27
C ILE A 573 -39.37 6.92 -21.52
N ALA A 574 -39.47 6.01 -22.50
CA ALA A 574 -40.26 6.22 -23.71
C ALA A 574 -41.73 5.77 -23.57
N GLY A 575 -41.99 4.83 -22.69
CA GLY A 575 -43.33 4.31 -22.42
C GLY A 575 -43.33 2.80 -22.18
N PRO A 576 -44.48 2.22 -21.96
CA PRO A 576 -44.61 0.76 -21.85
C PRO A 576 -44.47 0.09 -23.23
N VAL A 577 -43.96 -1.14 -23.23
CA VAL A 577 -43.82 -1.96 -24.46
C VAL A 577 -45.16 -2.28 -25.10
N SER A 578 -46.19 -2.56 -24.26
CA SER A 578 -47.58 -2.77 -24.67
C SER A 578 -48.53 -2.36 -23.53
N SER A 579 -49.81 -2.19 -23.85
CA SER A 579 -50.86 -1.90 -22.88
C SER A 579 -51.01 -3.00 -21.81
N ASP A 580 -50.64 -4.21 -22.14
CA ASP A 580 -50.83 -5.40 -21.28
C ASP A 580 -49.57 -5.80 -20.52
N ASN A 581 -48.44 -5.19 -20.84
CA ASN A 581 -47.14 -5.52 -20.25
C ASN A 581 -46.57 -4.29 -19.50
N SER A 582 -46.11 -4.51 -18.28
CA SER A 582 -45.54 -3.45 -17.45
C SER A 582 -44.06 -3.17 -17.75
N ASP A 583 -43.51 -3.79 -18.81
CA ASP A 583 -42.14 -3.53 -19.21
C ASP A 583 -42.01 -2.18 -19.92
N LEU A 584 -40.95 -1.46 -19.57
CA LEU A 584 -40.72 -0.10 -20.04
C LEU A 584 -39.64 -0.05 -21.11
N ILE A 585 -39.87 0.77 -22.14
CA ILE A 585 -38.87 1.10 -23.14
C ILE A 585 -38.06 2.25 -22.63
N LEU A 586 -36.73 2.08 -22.56
CA LEU A 586 -35.79 3.11 -22.16
C LEU A 586 -35.01 3.60 -23.40
N ASN A 587 -35.01 4.90 -23.60
CA ASN A 587 -34.11 5.53 -24.55
C ASN A 587 -32.80 5.84 -23.81
N LYS A 588 -31.68 5.30 -24.27
CA LYS A 588 -30.34 5.50 -23.69
C LYS A 588 -29.42 6.17 -24.71
N ARG A 589 -28.74 7.19 -24.30
CA ARG A 589 -27.70 7.90 -25.05
C ARG A 589 -26.45 7.90 -24.18
N GLU A 590 -25.35 7.34 -24.66
CA GLU A 590 -24.14 7.12 -23.89
C GLU A 590 -22.94 7.49 -24.75
N VAL A 591 -22.03 8.23 -24.15
CA VAL A 591 -20.77 8.64 -24.76
C VAL A 591 -19.66 8.43 -23.73
N GLU A 592 -18.66 7.67 -24.10
CA GLU A 592 -17.41 7.51 -23.35
C GLU A 592 -16.25 7.93 -24.27
N THR A 593 -15.47 8.93 -23.83
CA THR A 593 -14.38 9.45 -24.64
C THR A 593 -13.30 10.12 -23.80
N THR A 594 -12.15 10.27 -24.40
CA THR A 594 -11.04 11.07 -23.86
C THR A 594 -10.68 12.14 -24.85
N LEU A 595 -10.73 13.39 -24.43
CA LEU A 595 -10.42 14.55 -25.28
C LEU A 595 -9.59 15.58 -24.53
N THR A 596 -8.96 16.48 -25.29
CA THR A 596 -8.23 17.63 -24.74
C THR A 596 -8.92 18.91 -25.21
N VAL A 597 -9.20 19.80 -24.26
CA VAL A 597 -9.88 21.08 -24.51
C VAL A 597 -9.14 22.17 -23.78
N ASP A 598 -9.04 23.34 -24.36
CA ASP A 598 -8.45 24.49 -23.71
C ASP A 598 -9.41 25.09 -22.67
N ASP A 599 -8.85 25.79 -21.69
CA ASP A 599 -9.60 26.38 -20.59
C ASP A 599 -10.71 27.33 -21.07
N GLY A 600 -11.94 27.07 -20.65
CA GLY A 600 -13.13 27.87 -21.02
C GLY A 600 -13.68 27.67 -22.44
N GLN A 601 -13.02 26.89 -23.30
CA GLN A 601 -13.50 26.59 -24.65
C GLN A 601 -14.59 25.52 -24.66
N ILE A 602 -15.49 25.65 -25.64
CA ILE A 602 -16.56 24.69 -25.89
C ILE A 602 -16.09 23.71 -26.95
N ALA A 603 -16.08 22.42 -26.60
CA ALA A 603 -15.78 21.34 -27.52
C ALA A 603 -17.04 20.53 -27.83
N ILE A 604 -17.18 20.05 -29.04
CA ILE A 604 -18.19 19.06 -29.42
C ILE A 604 -17.60 17.68 -29.13
N ILE A 605 -18.29 16.91 -28.31
CA ILE A 605 -17.86 15.55 -27.97
C ILE A 605 -18.38 14.54 -28.99
N GLY A 606 -19.61 14.74 -29.42
CA GLY A 606 -20.27 13.85 -30.33
C GLY A 606 -21.63 14.38 -30.77
N GLY A 607 -22.21 13.73 -31.73
CA GLY A 607 -23.54 14.06 -32.23
C GLY A 607 -24.08 12.96 -33.12
N LEU A 608 -25.39 13.02 -33.37
CA LEU A 608 -26.09 12.14 -34.27
C LEU A 608 -27.06 12.98 -35.12
N LEU A 609 -26.98 12.88 -36.42
CA LEU A 609 -27.98 13.35 -37.32
C LEU A 609 -28.66 12.15 -37.98
N SER A 610 -29.93 11.92 -37.67
CA SER A 610 -30.76 10.88 -38.29
C SER A 610 -31.91 11.48 -39.06
N ASP A 611 -32.17 10.99 -40.24
CA ASP A 611 -33.30 11.37 -41.10
C ASP A 611 -33.95 10.10 -41.65
N ASP A 612 -34.95 9.64 -40.94
CA ASP A 612 -35.70 8.45 -41.33
C ASP A 612 -36.96 8.81 -42.05
N GLU A 613 -37.05 8.45 -43.33
CA GLU A 613 -38.24 8.61 -44.10
C GLU A 613 -38.82 7.26 -44.51
N ARG A 614 -40.05 6.97 -44.08
CA ARG A 614 -40.82 5.82 -44.47
C ARG A 614 -42.01 6.27 -45.34
N ARG A 615 -42.08 5.74 -46.54
CA ARG A 615 -43.19 5.96 -47.43
C ARG A 615 -43.88 4.60 -47.75
N THR A 616 -45.14 4.47 -47.37
CA THR A 616 -45.96 3.27 -47.67
C THR A 616 -47.02 3.70 -48.67
N ILE A 617 -47.10 2.98 -49.79
CA ILE A 617 -48.14 3.19 -50.82
C ILE A 617 -48.81 1.84 -51.01
N GLU A 618 -50.07 1.77 -50.62
CA GLU A 618 -50.95 0.63 -50.88
C GLU A 618 -51.91 1.02 -52.03
N LYS A 619 -52.00 0.22 -53.07
CA LYS A 619 -52.81 0.52 -54.24
C LYS A 619 -53.51 -0.73 -54.75
N VAL A 620 -54.67 -0.54 -55.34
CA VAL A 620 -55.32 -1.61 -56.15
C VAL A 620 -54.53 -1.76 -57.41
N PRO A 621 -54.04 -2.96 -57.76
CA PRO A 621 -53.35 -3.19 -59.05
C PRO A 621 -54.13 -2.70 -60.21
N PHE A 622 -53.47 -2.13 -61.25
CA PHE A 622 -54.04 -1.53 -62.48
C PHE A 622 -54.83 -0.24 -62.23
N LEU A 623 -55.81 -0.19 -61.32
CA LEU A 623 -56.63 0.97 -61.03
C LEU A 623 -55.87 2.10 -60.36
N GLY A 624 -54.96 1.73 -59.43
CA GLY A 624 -54.13 2.74 -58.72
C GLY A 624 -53.09 3.42 -59.60
N ASP A 625 -52.79 2.87 -60.78
CA ASP A 625 -51.81 3.44 -61.71
C ASP A 625 -52.41 4.30 -62.82
N LEU A 626 -53.70 4.43 -62.87
CA LEU A 626 -54.41 5.21 -63.93
C LEU A 626 -54.12 6.72 -63.74
N PRO A 627 -53.74 7.40 -64.81
CA PRO A 627 -53.49 8.86 -64.72
C PRO A 627 -54.83 9.58 -64.42
N GLY A 628 -54.76 10.51 -63.48
CA GLY A 628 -55.89 11.31 -63.02
C GLY A 628 -56.72 10.70 -61.91
N ILE A 629 -57.28 9.53 -62.13
CA ILE A 629 -58.19 8.83 -61.16
C ILE A 629 -57.52 7.83 -60.28
N GLY A 630 -56.26 7.43 -60.58
CA GLY A 630 -55.57 6.39 -59.79
C GLY A 630 -55.28 6.84 -58.35
N ALA A 631 -55.34 8.18 -58.10
CA ALA A 631 -55.20 8.71 -56.72
C ALA A 631 -56.30 8.26 -55.78
N LEU A 632 -57.48 7.94 -56.33
CA LEU A 632 -58.66 7.42 -55.57
C LEU A 632 -58.50 5.98 -55.14
N PHE A 633 -57.69 5.16 -55.87
CA PHE A 633 -57.52 3.71 -55.65
C PHE A 633 -56.18 3.42 -54.94
N ARG A 634 -55.62 4.39 -54.17
CA ARG A 634 -54.38 4.22 -53.39
C ARG A 634 -54.45 4.94 -52.05
N SER A 635 -53.81 4.32 -51.09
CA SER A 635 -53.52 4.93 -49.81
C SER A 635 -52.03 5.26 -49.73
N LYS A 636 -51.71 6.45 -49.32
CA LYS A 636 -50.31 6.92 -49.12
C LYS A 636 -50.11 7.28 -47.64
N ALA A 637 -49.09 6.71 -47.02
CA ALA A 637 -48.60 7.16 -45.73
C ALA A 637 -47.14 7.56 -45.88
N LYS A 638 -46.80 8.72 -45.36
CA LYS A 638 -45.42 9.23 -45.27
C LYS A 638 -45.17 9.59 -43.83
N GLN A 639 -44.15 9.02 -43.27
CA GLN A 639 -43.62 9.37 -41.97
C GLN A 639 -42.16 9.76 -42.12
N ARG A 640 -41.78 10.87 -41.58
CA ARG A 640 -40.38 11.33 -41.58
C ARG A 640 -40.03 11.79 -40.18
N THR A 641 -38.96 11.25 -39.62
CA THR A 641 -38.43 11.60 -38.33
C THR A 641 -37.00 12.08 -38.51
N LYS A 642 -36.74 13.33 -38.18
CA LYS A 642 -35.39 13.89 -38.11
C LYS A 642 -34.99 14.06 -36.67
N THR A 643 -33.83 13.54 -36.30
CA THR A 643 -33.26 13.72 -34.97
C THR A 643 -31.88 14.28 -35.11
N ASN A 644 -31.61 15.40 -34.44
CA ASN A 644 -30.32 16.04 -34.35
C ASN A 644 -29.92 16.08 -32.89
N LEU A 645 -28.94 15.22 -32.49
CA LEU A 645 -28.36 15.17 -31.20
C LEU A 645 -26.96 15.80 -31.25
N MET A 646 -26.68 16.73 -30.36
CA MET A 646 -25.35 17.33 -30.19
C MET A 646 -24.97 17.33 -28.71
N ILE A 647 -23.72 16.94 -28.41
CA ILE A 647 -23.18 16.91 -27.06
C ILE A 647 -21.97 17.83 -27.01
N PHE A 648 -22.03 18.84 -26.16
CA PHE A 648 -20.99 19.81 -25.94
C PHE A 648 -20.42 19.68 -24.54
N ILE A 649 -19.14 20.04 -24.39
CA ILE A 649 -18.50 20.15 -23.09
C ILE A 649 -17.68 21.42 -23.00
N ARG A 650 -17.65 22.01 -21.82
CA ARG A 650 -16.84 23.16 -21.48
C ARG A 650 -16.16 22.94 -20.15
N PRO A 651 -14.87 22.68 -20.09
CA PRO A 651 -14.11 22.72 -18.86
C PRO A 651 -13.69 24.16 -18.55
N THR A 652 -13.64 24.52 -17.27
CA THR A 652 -13.14 25.81 -16.80
C THR A 652 -12.28 25.57 -15.57
N VAL A 653 -11.02 26.03 -15.57
CA VAL A 653 -10.10 25.89 -14.43
C VAL A 653 -10.35 27.01 -13.43
N LEU A 654 -10.51 26.64 -12.18
CA LEU A 654 -10.68 27.55 -11.06
C LEU A 654 -9.39 27.56 -10.24
N ARG A 655 -8.50 28.51 -10.51
CA ARG A 655 -7.18 28.63 -9.87
C ARG A 655 -7.26 29.37 -8.56
N THR A 656 -8.12 30.36 -8.50
CA THR A 656 -8.27 31.24 -7.35
C THR A 656 -9.64 31.12 -6.70
N PRO A 657 -9.77 31.45 -5.41
CA PRO A 657 -11.08 31.55 -4.76
C PRO A 657 -12.00 32.56 -5.43
N GLU A 658 -11.42 33.59 -6.06
CA GLU A 658 -12.17 34.61 -6.81
C GLU A 658 -12.80 34.05 -8.09
N ASP A 659 -12.12 33.16 -8.80
CA ASP A 659 -12.68 32.50 -9.97
C ASP A 659 -13.88 31.64 -9.58
N SER A 660 -13.74 30.87 -8.49
CA SER A 660 -14.84 30.08 -7.94
C SER A 660 -16.03 30.96 -7.56
N ARG A 661 -15.76 32.12 -6.93
CA ARG A 661 -16.81 33.08 -6.56
C ARG A 661 -17.51 33.65 -7.76
N LYS A 662 -16.79 34.09 -8.80
CA LYS A 662 -17.37 34.60 -10.06
C LYS A 662 -18.30 33.58 -10.73
N VAL A 663 -17.90 32.32 -10.78
CA VAL A 663 -18.76 31.25 -11.32
C VAL A 663 -20.01 31.06 -10.49
N THR A 664 -19.88 31.06 -9.17
CA THR A 664 -21.01 30.94 -8.25
C THR A 664 -21.98 32.12 -8.40
N GLU A 665 -21.47 33.35 -8.44
CA GLU A 665 -22.24 34.57 -8.64
C GLU A 665 -23.01 34.55 -9.97
N ARG A 666 -22.34 34.14 -11.07
CA ARG A 666 -22.98 34.01 -12.39
C ARG A 666 -24.13 33.01 -12.38
N ARG A 667 -23.91 31.83 -11.82
CA ARG A 667 -24.94 30.77 -11.76
C ARG A 667 -26.10 31.15 -10.84
N TYR A 668 -25.76 31.67 -9.69
CA TYR A 668 -26.76 32.16 -8.75
C TYR A 668 -27.62 33.27 -9.39
N GLY A 669 -26.98 34.22 -10.03
CA GLY A 669 -27.65 35.31 -10.75
C GLY A 669 -28.58 34.81 -11.86
N TYR A 670 -28.15 33.80 -12.62
CA TYR A 670 -28.98 33.20 -13.68
C TYR A 670 -30.24 32.53 -13.08
N LEU A 671 -30.10 31.73 -12.03
CA LEU A 671 -31.24 31.07 -11.35
C LEU A 671 -32.20 32.12 -10.75
N ARG A 672 -31.63 33.15 -10.15
CA ARG A 672 -32.42 34.25 -9.58
C ARG A 672 -33.23 35.00 -10.63
N LEU A 673 -32.62 35.29 -11.80
CA LEU A 673 -33.32 35.92 -12.92
C LEU A 673 -34.44 35.05 -13.49
N GLN A 674 -34.22 33.74 -13.61
CA GLN A 674 -35.28 32.80 -14.02
C GLN A 674 -36.45 32.79 -13.03
N GLN A 675 -36.20 32.74 -11.73
CA GLN A 675 -37.24 32.75 -10.72
C GLN A 675 -37.99 34.11 -10.69
N ALA A 676 -37.25 35.20 -10.77
CA ALA A 676 -37.84 36.55 -10.86
C ALA A 676 -38.69 36.74 -12.12
N GLY A 677 -38.29 36.11 -13.26
CA GLY A 677 -39.11 36.13 -14.48
C GLY A 677 -40.41 35.31 -14.37
N GLN A 678 -40.40 34.23 -13.57
CA GLN A 678 -41.62 33.41 -13.31
C GLN A 678 -42.58 34.11 -12.34
N ASN A 679 -42.07 34.77 -11.30
CA ASN A 679 -42.86 35.46 -10.28
C ASN A 679 -42.26 36.86 -10.03
N PRO A 680 -42.62 37.87 -10.81
CA PRO A 680 -42.05 39.20 -10.69
C PRO A 680 -42.31 39.93 -9.38
N ASP A 681 -43.42 39.57 -8.71
CA ASP A 681 -43.89 40.22 -7.50
C ASP A 681 -43.45 39.51 -6.17
N ALA A 682 -42.71 38.40 -6.30
CA ALA A 682 -42.23 37.65 -5.15
C ALA A 682 -40.68 37.65 -5.08
N GLU A 683 -40.14 37.67 -3.85
CA GLU A 683 -38.71 37.46 -3.64
C GLU A 683 -38.32 36.08 -4.17
N PRO A 684 -37.24 35.96 -4.96
CA PRO A 684 -36.79 34.65 -5.44
C PRO A 684 -36.56 33.68 -4.30
N SER A 685 -37.13 32.48 -4.39
CA SER A 685 -37.04 31.48 -3.32
C SER A 685 -35.57 31.06 -3.04
N ILE A 686 -34.69 31.19 -4.02
CA ILE A 686 -33.26 30.90 -3.81
C ILE A 686 -32.62 31.90 -2.85
N ASP A 687 -33.02 33.17 -2.85
CA ASP A 687 -32.50 34.18 -1.92
C ASP A 687 -32.96 33.90 -0.49
N GLN A 688 -34.21 33.43 -0.34
CA GLN A 688 -34.73 32.99 0.95
C GLN A 688 -34.01 31.75 1.47
N LEU A 689 -33.78 30.74 0.62
CA LEU A 689 -33.06 29.52 0.98
C LEU A 689 -31.61 29.81 1.41
N VAL A 690 -30.87 30.65 0.69
CA VAL A 690 -29.50 31.00 1.05
C VAL A 690 -29.44 31.74 2.38
N ARG A 691 -30.37 32.66 2.63
CA ARG A 691 -30.47 33.40 3.90
C ARG A 691 -30.85 32.49 5.05
N ASP A 692 -31.91 31.70 4.88
CA ASP A 692 -32.53 30.94 5.97
C ASP A 692 -31.75 29.66 6.33
N TYR A 693 -31.20 28.96 5.31
CA TYR A 693 -30.44 27.73 5.52
C TYR A 693 -28.95 27.94 5.68
N MET A 694 -28.32 28.85 4.92
CA MET A 694 -26.87 29.06 4.97
C MET A 694 -26.48 30.22 5.91
N GLY A 695 -27.45 31.04 6.36
CA GLY A 695 -27.14 32.20 7.16
C GLY A 695 -26.22 33.21 6.49
N ALA A 696 -26.15 33.19 5.15
CA ALA A 696 -25.21 33.95 4.35
C ALA A 696 -25.94 34.96 3.46
N ALA A 697 -25.26 36.06 3.12
CA ALA A 697 -25.76 36.96 2.10
C ALA A 697 -25.73 36.27 0.73
N ALA A 698 -26.74 36.56 -0.11
CA ALA A 698 -26.74 36.05 -1.48
C ALA A 698 -25.42 36.37 -2.20
N PRO A 699 -24.80 35.42 -2.92
CA PRO A 699 -23.55 35.62 -3.62
C PRO A 699 -23.82 36.46 -4.88
N LEU A 700 -24.01 37.75 -4.70
CA LEU A 700 -24.20 38.73 -5.77
C LEU A 700 -22.96 39.62 -5.89
N PRO A 701 -22.60 40.07 -7.09
CA PRO A 701 -21.51 41.02 -7.27
C PRO A 701 -21.75 42.29 -6.45
N PRO A 702 -20.71 43.00 -5.98
CA PRO A 702 -20.87 44.20 -5.18
C PRO A 702 -21.61 45.30 -5.95
N ALA A 703 -22.48 46.03 -5.24
CA ALA A 703 -23.22 47.14 -5.83
C ALA A 703 -22.26 48.24 -6.28
N GLY A 704 -22.27 48.62 -7.57
CA GLY A 704 -21.43 49.67 -8.12
C GLY A 704 -20.62 49.30 -9.37
N GLN A 705 -20.65 48.05 -9.82
CA GLN A 705 -20.19 47.72 -11.18
C GLN A 705 -21.36 47.89 -12.15
N ASP A 706 -21.70 49.14 -12.35
CA ASP A 706 -22.77 49.52 -13.28
C ASP A 706 -22.37 49.20 -14.71
N GLY A 707 -23.18 48.41 -15.40
CA GLY A 707 -23.11 48.22 -16.83
C GLY A 707 -22.47 46.92 -17.34
N SER A 708 -22.08 46.00 -16.50
CA SER A 708 -21.70 44.66 -16.95
C SER A 708 -22.97 43.87 -17.28
N ILE A 709 -23.02 43.32 -18.49
CA ILE A 709 -24.06 42.34 -18.91
C ILE A 709 -24.09 41.13 -17.97
N GLU A 710 -23.09 40.98 -17.12
CA GLU A 710 -22.90 39.93 -16.14
C GLU A 710 -23.47 40.28 -14.74
N ASP A 711 -23.91 41.53 -14.50
CA ASP A 711 -24.54 41.89 -13.21
C ASP A 711 -26.00 41.40 -13.18
N PRO A 712 -26.32 40.36 -12.38
CA PRO A 712 -27.67 39.84 -12.30
C PRO A 712 -28.67 40.83 -11.62
N ARG A 713 -28.17 41.94 -11.06
CA ARG A 713 -28.98 43.02 -10.51
C ARG A 713 -29.35 44.07 -11.55
N VAL A 714 -28.61 44.13 -12.66
CA VAL A 714 -29.06 44.94 -13.79
C VAL A 714 -30.29 44.23 -14.32
N ALA A 715 -31.44 44.72 -14.02
CA ALA A 715 -32.69 44.25 -14.58
C ALA A 715 -32.52 44.36 -16.12
N VAL A 716 -32.37 43.22 -16.78
CA VAL A 716 -32.64 43.18 -18.22
C VAL A 716 -34.04 43.78 -18.32
N PRO A 717 -34.24 44.90 -19.01
CA PRO A 717 -35.57 45.44 -19.14
C PRO A 717 -36.37 44.33 -19.78
N VAL A 718 -37.23 43.69 -18.95
CA VAL A 718 -38.26 42.81 -19.45
C VAL A 718 -38.98 43.70 -20.46
N MET A 719 -38.75 43.45 -21.78
CA MET A 719 -39.63 44.04 -22.77
C MET A 719 -41.01 43.53 -22.37
N ARG A 720 -41.70 44.32 -21.58
CA ARG A 720 -43.13 44.20 -21.46
C ARG A 720 -43.60 44.39 -22.88
N ASN A 721 -43.90 43.27 -23.55
CA ASN A 721 -44.81 43.26 -24.64
C ASN A 721 -46.13 43.83 -24.08
N SER A 722 -46.20 45.15 -24.01
CA SER A 722 -47.48 45.85 -23.90
C SER A 722 -48.19 45.58 -25.18
N THR A 723 -48.72 44.38 -25.34
CA THR A 723 -49.85 44.11 -26.22
C THR A 723 -50.95 44.96 -25.61
N LYS A 724 -51.04 46.22 -26.03
CA LYS A 724 -52.23 47.02 -25.88
C LYS A 724 -53.37 46.17 -26.49
N ILE A 725 -54.12 45.50 -25.64
CA ILE A 725 -55.39 44.92 -26.00
C ILE A 725 -56.25 46.14 -26.39
N ILE A 726 -56.27 46.44 -27.68
CA ILE A 726 -57.25 47.34 -28.27
C ILE A 726 -58.60 46.59 -28.09
N ARG A 727 -59.36 46.97 -27.07
CA ARG A 727 -60.76 46.57 -26.98
C ARG A 727 -61.45 47.17 -28.19
N PRO A 728 -62.20 46.38 -28.97
CA PRO A 728 -63.04 46.95 -29.99
C PRO A 728 -64.10 47.84 -29.29
N LYS A 729 -64.18 49.08 -29.73
CA LYS A 729 -65.32 49.93 -29.35
C LYS A 729 -66.56 49.32 -29.95
N ASP A 730 -67.48 49.00 -29.13
CA ASP A 730 -68.85 48.67 -29.51
C ASP A 730 -69.41 49.82 -30.41
N LYS A 731 -69.92 49.44 -31.60
CA LYS A 731 -70.97 50.11 -32.34
C LYS A 731 -72.05 49.11 -32.62
#